data_10242dc74be5ce326b22759470bb2d2e
#
_entry.id   10242dc74be5ce326b22759470bb2d2e
#
_cell.length_a   1.000
_cell.length_b   1.000
_cell.length_c   1.000
_cell.angle_alpha   90.00
_cell.angle_beta   90.00
_cell.angle_gamma   90.00
#
_symmetry.space_group_name_H-M   'P 1'
#
loop_
_entity.id
_entity.type
_entity.pdbx_description
1 polymer ?
#
loop_
_entity_poly.entity_id
_entity_poly.type
_entity_poly.pdbx_seq_one_letter_code
_entity_poly.pdbx_strand_id
1 'polypeptide(L)'
;MKSKSLKLSTLCLMIMGGYQGVAADTQVQLLQLFKAAEIPSLCDASLASMQKDIQIFENKKIKNKAKAGPYLAEWDELHAKARDFGAAVGLYSNVDPDPALRQAADDCELKISKYQTTLYQNPKLYGQFKKLKASDPIDQKFLEDILEQFENTGVQLSAEKQKRLKEIIEESTKLGQDFSKNVRDNPEKVEFTPAEMKGLPESYIANLKKNEKGNYLLGFDYPEYQPFMELAESDEARKRYQTAYTRRGTEQNLQFMKKAIDLRYEMAQLFDKESYAHSALEFRMAKTPEAVNGFLDEVYAKVAPLEKQDVEQLRQFKAETLKVPLEKAEITRWNQGYWSEKLRQAKYKVDQEKLRDYFPTEASQKWLFAISSELYGIEFKPVKVKAWHDEVEYYAVHDKATGEFLGGLYVDKYPREGKYGHAAVWGAYGGSTLNQRRPVSVLVTNFNRKGLNSNELETFVHEMGHALHGILSKTRYTEQSGTSVERDFVEAPSQMYEEWARRLETLSKVADYCEPACPRVDAAMTERLKNVKNYGRGLHYARQALYAQYDMALHGKDAKNIEPLKLWQDMEGKTALGYVNGQQFPGQFGHLMGGYQAGYYSYMWSEVIALDMLSSFGDQLMDKKVGAHYRNTVLAQGGQKHGEQMVKDFLGRDPDSKAFFNEISGKN
;
A
#
# COMPACT_ATOMS: atom_id res chain seq x y z
N MET A 1 21.65 -23.04 51.35
CA MET A 1 21.84 -24.28 50.54
C MET A 1 21.72 -23.87 49.06
N LYS A 2 22.69 -24.29 48.28
CA LYS A 2 23.07 -23.79 46.96
C LYS A 2 21.97 -23.93 45.90
N SER A 3 21.61 -22.80 45.24
CA SER A 3 20.79 -22.80 44.00
C SER A 3 21.71 -23.19 42.83
N LYS A 4 21.31 -24.25 42.10
CA LYS A 4 21.91 -24.62 40.81
C LYS A 4 21.24 -23.82 39.69
N SER A 5 21.99 -22.88 39.12
CA SER A 5 21.62 -22.23 37.84
C SER A 5 21.80 -23.23 36.72
N LEU A 6 20.75 -23.52 36.01
CA LEU A 6 20.80 -24.27 34.72
C LEU A 6 21.25 -23.27 33.65
N LYS A 7 22.45 -23.45 33.14
CA LYS A 7 22.93 -22.79 31.94
C LYS A 7 22.30 -23.46 30.70
N LEU A 8 21.36 -22.83 30.06
CA LEU A 8 20.95 -23.19 28.70
C LEU A 8 22.02 -22.69 27.74
N SER A 9 22.71 -23.65 27.11
CA SER A 9 23.70 -23.36 26.08
C SER A 9 22.98 -23.02 24.76
N THR A 10 23.02 -21.74 24.43
CA THR A 10 22.60 -21.23 23.13
C THR A 10 23.68 -21.58 22.10
N LEU A 11 23.42 -22.56 21.26
CA LEU A 11 24.25 -22.87 20.09
C LEU A 11 23.82 -21.94 18.95
N CYS A 12 24.35 -20.71 18.95
CA CYS A 12 24.32 -19.83 17.79
C CYS A 12 25.45 -20.25 16.85
N LEU A 13 25.16 -20.88 15.74
CA LEU A 13 26.11 -21.05 14.64
C LEU A 13 26.33 -19.66 14.00
N MET A 14 27.39 -18.99 14.42
CA MET A 14 27.94 -17.85 13.69
C MET A 14 28.69 -18.40 12.47
N ILE A 15 28.13 -18.27 11.29
CA ILE A 15 28.93 -18.32 10.04
C ILE A 15 29.49 -16.91 9.85
N MET A 16 30.68 -16.66 10.39
CA MET A 16 31.46 -15.48 10.06
C MET A 16 32.11 -15.67 8.70
N GLY A 17 31.42 -15.25 7.64
CA GLY A 17 32.05 -14.92 6.36
C GLY A 17 32.60 -13.51 6.45
N GLY A 18 33.92 -13.36 6.43
CA GLY A 18 34.58 -12.08 6.58
C GLY A 18 34.22 -11.06 5.51
N TYR A 19 33.68 -9.95 5.93
CA TYR A 19 33.66 -8.69 5.19
C TYR A 19 34.50 -7.67 5.95
N GLN A 20 35.72 -7.44 5.45
CA GLN A 20 36.52 -6.29 5.87
C GLN A 20 35.96 -5.05 5.19
N GLY A 21 35.61 -4.04 5.97
CA GLY A 21 35.34 -2.67 5.51
C GLY A 21 33.97 -2.10 5.81
N VAL A 22 33.40 -2.34 7.01
CA VAL A 22 32.31 -1.50 7.53
C VAL A 22 32.92 -0.65 8.63
N ALA A 23 32.75 0.69 8.53
CA ALA A 23 33.12 1.61 9.61
C ALA A 23 32.46 1.12 10.90
N ALA A 24 33.27 0.93 11.95
CA ALA A 24 32.80 0.55 13.27
C ALA A 24 31.74 1.57 13.74
N ASP A 25 30.55 1.11 14.15
CA ASP A 25 29.47 1.81 14.87
C ASP A 25 28.12 2.06 14.18
N THR A 26 27.85 1.57 13.00
CA THR A 26 26.46 1.70 12.47
C THR A 26 25.66 0.45 12.86
N GLN A 27 24.75 0.57 13.82
CA GLN A 27 23.78 -0.49 14.12
C GLN A 27 22.88 -0.72 12.90
N VAL A 28 22.65 -1.97 12.54
CA VAL A 28 21.81 -2.38 11.41
C VAL A 28 20.88 -3.51 11.84
N GLN A 29 19.66 -3.48 11.28
CA GLN A 29 18.70 -4.56 11.38
C GLN A 29 18.43 -5.04 9.96
N LEU A 30 18.92 -6.22 9.59
CA LEU A 30 18.87 -6.72 8.21
C LEU A 30 17.87 -7.85 8.05
N LEU A 31 17.25 -7.91 6.87
CA LEU A 31 16.42 -9.03 6.46
C LEU A 31 17.28 -10.27 6.19
N GLN A 32 16.78 -11.41 6.62
CA GLN A 32 17.36 -12.69 6.27
C GLN A 32 17.09 -12.99 4.79
N LEU A 33 18.13 -13.33 4.03
CA LEU A 33 18.02 -13.79 2.65
C LEU A 33 17.91 -15.31 2.62
N PHE A 34 17.11 -15.82 1.72
CA PHE A 34 16.86 -17.26 1.56
C PHE A 34 17.25 -17.73 0.15
N LYS A 35 17.50 -19.03 0.01
CA LYS A 35 17.48 -19.74 -1.27
C LYS A 35 16.16 -20.47 -1.40
N ALA A 36 15.66 -20.62 -2.62
CA ALA A 36 14.40 -21.32 -2.89
C ALA A 36 14.32 -22.69 -2.19
N ALA A 37 15.37 -23.49 -2.26
CA ALA A 37 15.43 -24.83 -1.67
C ALA A 37 15.42 -24.84 -0.13
N GLU A 38 15.73 -23.72 0.53
CA GLU A 38 15.78 -23.63 2.01
C GLU A 38 14.41 -23.29 2.61
N ILE A 39 13.57 -22.56 1.87
CA ILE A 39 12.28 -22.03 2.37
C ILE A 39 11.38 -23.14 2.91
N PRO A 40 11.14 -24.27 2.23
CA PRO A 40 10.22 -25.29 2.75
C PRO A 40 10.63 -25.82 4.13
N SER A 41 11.92 -26.14 4.34
CA SER A 41 12.42 -26.64 5.60
C SER A 41 12.45 -25.58 6.71
N LEU A 42 12.78 -24.35 6.38
CA LEU A 42 12.73 -23.22 7.33
C LEU A 42 11.30 -22.89 7.75
N CYS A 43 10.36 -22.96 6.81
CA CYS A 43 8.94 -22.78 7.07
C CYS A 43 8.43 -23.81 8.08
N ASP A 44 8.68 -25.10 7.81
CA ASP A 44 8.26 -26.18 8.69
C ASP A 44 8.91 -26.08 10.08
N ALA A 45 10.18 -25.72 10.14
CA ALA A 45 10.90 -25.51 11.41
C ALA A 45 10.36 -24.32 12.20
N SER A 46 10.08 -23.19 11.52
CA SER A 46 9.51 -22.00 12.15
C SER A 46 8.13 -22.28 12.75
N LEU A 47 7.26 -22.95 12.00
CA LEU A 47 5.92 -23.34 12.46
C LEU A 47 5.97 -24.35 13.61
N ALA A 48 6.86 -25.34 13.56
CA ALA A 48 7.05 -26.32 14.63
C ALA A 48 7.57 -25.65 15.93
N SER A 49 8.50 -24.69 15.83
CA SER A 49 8.98 -23.91 16.97
C SER A 49 7.84 -23.11 17.60
N MET A 50 7.09 -22.37 16.77
CA MET A 50 5.95 -21.57 17.24
C MET A 50 4.89 -22.46 17.91
N GLN A 51 4.57 -23.60 17.33
CA GLN A 51 3.61 -24.55 17.92
C GLN A 51 4.05 -25.02 19.30
N LYS A 52 5.33 -25.35 19.47
CA LYS A 52 5.90 -25.75 20.77
C LYS A 52 5.78 -24.64 21.80
N ASP A 53 6.13 -23.41 21.43
CA ASP A 53 6.11 -22.26 22.33
C ASP A 53 4.68 -21.90 22.74
N ILE A 54 3.74 -21.94 21.80
CA ILE A 54 2.31 -21.75 22.07
C ILE A 54 1.74 -22.84 22.99
N GLN A 55 2.15 -24.12 22.84
CA GLN A 55 1.74 -25.18 23.75
C GLN A 55 2.22 -24.92 25.19
N ILE A 56 3.41 -24.36 25.37
CA ILE A 56 3.91 -23.95 26.69
C ILE A 56 3.01 -22.86 27.27
N PHE A 57 2.70 -21.83 26.49
CA PHE A 57 1.81 -20.74 26.90
C PHE A 57 0.41 -21.24 27.23
N GLU A 58 -0.17 -22.09 26.38
CA GLU A 58 -1.50 -22.72 26.53
C GLU A 58 -1.64 -23.51 27.85
N ASN A 59 -0.59 -24.16 28.33
CA ASN A 59 -0.61 -24.96 29.55
C ASN A 59 -0.41 -24.14 30.84
N LYS A 60 -0.26 -22.83 30.74
CA LYS A 60 -0.15 -21.97 31.92
C LYS A 60 -1.44 -21.93 32.73
N LYS A 61 -1.30 -21.91 34.04
CA LYS A 61 -2.43 -21.72 34.95
C LYS A 61 -2.66 -20.24 35.19
N ILE A 62 -3.42 -19.59 34.32
CA ILE A 62 -3.79 -18.16 34.47
C ILE A 62 -4.96 -18.05 35.45
N LYS A 63 -4.77 -17.25 36.51
CA LYS A 63 -5.84 -16.93 37.47
C LYS A 63 -6.82 -15.93 36.86
N ASN A 64 -8.09 -16.04 37.27
CA ASN A 64 -9.09 -15.04 36.88
C ASN A 64 -8.66 -13.63 37.35
N LYS A 65 -8.81 -12.62 36.48
CA LYS A 65 -8.37 -11.23 36.69
C LYS A 65 -6.85 -11.07 36.91
N ALA A 66 -6.03 -11.97 36.36
CA ALA A 66 -4.59 -11.79 36.36
C ALA A 66 -4.20 -10.53 35.57
N LYS A 67 -3.12 -9.84 35.99
CA LYS A 67 -2.60 -8.66 35.26
C LYS A 67 -2.21 -9.08 33.83
N ALA A 68 -2.70 -8.33 32.84
CA ALA A 68 -2.49 -8.66 31.42
C ALA A 68 -1.02 -8.52 30.97
N GLY A 69 -0.35 -7.41 31.33
CA GLY A 69 0.96 -7.02 30.81
C GLY A 69 2.01 -8.13 30.70
N PRO A 70 2.29 -8.94 31.76
CA PRO A 70 3.28 -10.03 31.67
C PRO A 70 2.91 -11.13 30.63
N TYR A 71 1.63 -11.43 30.47
CA TYR A 71 1.16 -12.43 29.52
C TYR A 71 1.14 -11.89 28.10
N LEU A 72 0.79 -10.62 27.93
CA LEU A 72 0.84 -9.92 26.65
C LEU A 72 2.28 -9.75 26.15
N ALA A 73 3.21 -9.44 27.04
CA ALA A 73 4.63 -9.36 26.73
C ALA A 73 5.18 -10.69 26.20
N GLU A 74 4.84 -11.78 26.87
CA GLU A 74 5.25 -13.12 26.46
C GLU A 74 4.59 -13.52 25.13
N TRP A 75 3.31 -13.22 24.94
CA TRP A 75 2.59 -13.48 23.69
C TRP A 75 3.25 -12.76 22.53
N ASP A 76 3.55 -11.45 22.68
CA ASP A 76 4.24 -10.65 21.68
C ASP A 76 5.62 -11.22 21.33
N GLU A 77 6.41 -11.65 22.33
CA GLU A 77 7.73 -12.23 22.10
C GLU A 77 7.66 -13.58 21.35
N LEU A 78 6.70 -14.44 21.68
CA LEU A 78 6.49 -15.72 21.01
C LEU A 78 6.13 -15.55 19.51
N HIS A 79 5.33 -14.53 19.21
CA HIS A 79 4.89 -14.24 17.84
C HIS A 79 5.91 -13.48 17.01
N ALA A 80 6.74 -12.63 17.61
CA ALA A 80 7.64 -11.72 16.90
C ALA A 80 8.58 -12.45 15.93
N LYS A 81 9.20 -13.57 16.34
CA LYS A 81 10.15 -14.31 15.49
C LYS A 81 9.48 -14.99 14.29
N ALA A 82 8.30 -15.58 14.50
CA ALA A 82 7.55 -16.22 13.44
C ALA A 82 6.99 -15.16 12.45
N ARG A 83 6.58 -14.01 12.98
CA ARG A 83 6.13 -12.87 12.19
C ARG A 83 7.25 -12.31 11.33
N ASP A 84 8.47 -12.15 11.85
CA ASP A 84 9.63 -11.68 11.08
C ASP A 84 9.93 -12.61 9.90
N PHE A 85 9.92 -13.93 10.15
CA PHE A 85 10.10 -14.91 9.09
C PHE A 85 8.97 -14.85 8.05
N GLY A 86 7.70 -14.83 8.49
CA GLY A 86 6.54 -14.74 7.63
C GLY A 86 6.53 -13.45 6.79
N ALA A 87 6.89 -12.30 7.39
CA ALA A 87 6.97 -11.03 6.69
C ALA A 87 8.07 -11.00 5.61
N ALA A 88 9.24 -11.60 5.90
CA ALA A 88 10.31 -11.75 4.91
C ALA A 88 9.90 -12.67 3.76
N VAL A 89 9.24 -13.78 4.05
CA VAL A 89 8.69 -14.71 3.05
C VAL A 89 7.68 -13.98 2.17
N GLY A 90 6.70 -13.28 2.77
CA GLY A 90 5.68 -12.51 2.03
C GLY A 90 6.26 -11.37 1.19
N LEU A 91 7.34 -10.74 1.62
CA LEU A 91 8.08 -9.78 0.80
C LEU A 91 8.68 -10.47 -0.44
N TYR A 92 9.40 -11.58 -0.23
CA TYR A 92 10.12 -12.23 -1.33
C TYR A 92 9.20 -12.89 -2.35
N SER A 93 8.00 -13.32 -1.97
CA SER A 93 6.99 -13.76 -2.93
C SER A 93 6.61 -12.67 -3.94
N ASN A 94 6.83 -11.40 -3.58
CA ASN A 94 6.45 -10.24 -4.39
C ASN A 94 7.63 -9.52 -5.08
N VAL A 95 8.88 -9.70 -4.62
CA VAL A 95 9.99 -8.88 -5.11
C VAL A 95 11.22 -9.67 -5.57
N ASP A 96 11.34 -10.96 -5.24
CA ASP A 96 12.53 -11.74 -5.58
C ASP A 96 12.58 -12.04 -7.09
N PRO A 97 13.74 -11.90 -7.75
CA PRO A 97 13.86 -12.21 -9.17
C PRO A 97 13.75 -13.71 -9.48
N ASP A 98 14.07 -14.61 -8.52
CA ASP A 98 13.98 -16.06 -8.71
C ASP A 98 12.53 -16.55 -8.60
N PRO A 99 11.89 -17.03 -9.71
CA PRO A 99 10.55 -17.55 -9.69
C PRO A 99 10.38 -18.80 -8.79
N ALA A 100 11.44 -19.58 -8.60
CA ALA A 100 11.39 -20.75 -7.72
C ALA A 100 11.33 -20.31 -6.24
N LEU A 101 12.02 -19.22 -5.88
CA LEU A 101 11.97 -18.64 -4.55
C LEU A 101 10.58 -18.03 -4.29
N ARG A 102 10.03 -17.28 -5.25
CA ARG A 102 8.67 -16.73 -5.13
C ARG A 102 7.63 -17.83 -4.90
N GLN A 103 7.70 -18.94 -5.67
CA GLN A 103 6.78 -20.07 -5.50
C GLN A 103 6.94 -20.74 -4.13
N ALA A 104 8.16 -20.98 -3.67
CA ALA A 104 8.41 -21.56 -2.34
C ALA A 104 7.90 -20.64 -1.21
N ALA A 105 7.99 -19.32 -1.41
CA ALA A 105 7.44 -18.34 -0.49
C ALA A 105 5.92 -18.36 -0.46
N ASP A 106 5.25 -18.38 -1.61
CA ASP A 106 3.78 -18.51 -1.71
C ASP A 106 3.28 -19.78 -1.00
N ASP A 107 3.96 -20.93 -1.20
CA ASP A 107 3.63 -22.21 -0.56
C ASP A 107 3.80 -22.13 0.98
N CYS A 108 4.82 -21.41 1.46
CA CYS A 108 5.03 -21.20 2.88
C CYS A 108 3.96 -20.27 3.49
N GLU A 109 3.56 -19.23 2.82
CA GLU A 109 2.47 -18.34 3.26
C GLU A 109 1.16 -19.08 3.46
N LEU A 110 0.82 -20.05 2.57
CA LEU A 110 -0.33 -20.91 2.75
C LEU A 110 -0.24 -21.74 4.04
N LYS A 111 0.95 -22.28 4.36
CA LYS A 111 1.17 -23.03 5.61
C LYS A 111 1.02 -22.12 6.84
N ILE A 112 1.57 -20.90 6.76
CA ILE A 112 1.46 -19.90 7.84
C ILE A 112 0.00 -19.52 8.07
N SER A 113 -0.76 -19.20 7.02
CA SER A 113 -2.19 -18.86 7.07
C SER A 113 -3.01 -19.98 7.73
N LYS A 114 -2.74 -21.23 7.33
CA LYS A 114 -3.39 -22.42 7.93
C LYS A 114 -3.06 -22.60 9.41
N TYR A 115 -1.81 -22.37 9.77
CA TYR A 115 -1.38 -22.43 11.17
C TYR A 115 -2.05 -21.34 12.00
N GLN A 116 -2.05 -20.08 11.53
CA GLN A 116 -2.68 -18.95 12.19
C GLN A 116 -4.18 -19.19 12.41
N THR A 117 -4.90 -19.67 11.40
CA THR A 117 -6.31 -20.03 11.54
C THR A 117 -6.52 -21.07 12.65
N THR A 118 -5.67 -22.10 12.69
CA THR A 118 -5.75 -23.14 13.73
C THR A 118 -5.45 -22.57 15.13
N LEU A 119 -4.47 -21.69 15.24
CA LEU A 119 -4.09 -21.02 16.48
C LEU A 119 -5.23 -20.18 17.06
N TYR A 120 -5.81 -19.30 16.23
CA TYR A 120 -6.89 -18.41 16.66
C TYR A 120 -8.26 -19.05 16.75
N GLN A 121 -8.42 -20.32 16.33
CA GLN A 121 -9.60 -21.15 16.64
C GLN A 121 -9.45 -21.94 17.94
N ASN A 122 -8.38 -21.76 18.72
CA ASN A 122 -8.13 -22.52 19.95
C ASN A 122 -8.92 -21.94 21.15
N PRO A 123 -9.98 -22.63 21.64
CA PRO A 123 -10.84 -22.11 22.71
C PRO A 123 -10.13 -22.06 24.08
N LYS A 124 -9.08 -22.87 24.27
CA LYS A 124 -8.33 -22.87 25.53
C LYS A 124 -7.46 -21.61 25.63
N LEU A 125 -6.78 -21.22 24.56
CA LEU A 125 -6.04 -19.96 24.49
C LEU A 125 -6.96 -18.75 24.66
N TYR A 126 -8.07 -18.70 23.91
CA TYR A 126 -9.08 -17.66 24.04
C TYR A 126 -9.59 -17.53 25.49
N GLY A 127 -9.94 -18.66 26.11
CA GLY A 127 -10.36 -18.69 27.51
C GLY A 127 -9.27 -18.23 28.49
N GLN A 128 -7.99 -18.31 28.15
CA GLN A 128 -6.90 -17.76 28.94
C GLN A 128 -6.86 -16.23 28.85
N PHE A 129 -6.93 -15.68 27.63
CA PHE A 129 -6.94 -14.23 27.42
C PHE A 129 -8.15 -13.56 28.06
N LYS A 130 -9.33 -14.18 28.04
CA LYS A 130 -10.54 -13.69 28.73
C LYS A 130 -10.41 -13.58 30.24
N LYS A 131 -9.47 -14.28 30.87
CA LYS A 131 -9.19 -14.16 32.30
C LYS A 131 -8.30 -12.97 32.64
N LEU A 132 -7.66 -12.36 31.67
CA LEU A 132 -6.73 -11.26 31.89
C LEU A 132 -7.49 -9.96 32.20
N LYS A 133 -6.84 -9.10 32.99
CA LYS A 133 -7.34 -7.74 33.26
C LYS A 133 -6.22 -6.76 32.96
N ALA A 134 -6.43 -5.94 31.95
CA ALA A 134 -5.59 -4.79 31.66
C ALA A 134 -6.00 -3.60 32.56
N SER A 135 -5.02 -2.83 33.00
CA SER A 135 -5.22 -1.60 33.78
C SER A 135 -4.57 -0.38 33.11
N ASP A 136 -3.76 -0.63 32.10
CA ASP A 136 -3.06 0.32 31.28
C ASP A 136 -3.74 0.37 29.90
N PRO A 137 -3.95 1.55 29.30
CA PRO A 137 -4.67 1.65 28.01
C PRO A 137 -4.01 0.88 26.84
N ILE A 138 -2.67 0.83 26.81
CA ILE A 138 -1.94 0.10 25.75
C ILE A 138 -2.14 -1.41 25.92
N ASP A 139 -2.01 -1.92 27.16
CA ASP A 139 -2.30 -3.33 27.46
C ASP A 139 -3.76 -3.69 27.14
N GLN A 140 -4.69 -2.76 27.42
CA GLN A 140 -6.10 -2.94 27.14
C GLN A 140 -6.34 -3.07 25.64
N LYS A 141 -5.83 -2.13 24.84
CA LYS A 141 -5.96 -2.16 23.37
C LYS A 141 -5.35 -3.44 22.78
N PHE A 142 -4.16 -3.84 23.24
CA PHE A 142 -3.53 -5.07 22.72
C PHE A 142 -4.29 -6.34 23.13
N LEU A 143 -4.85 -6.39 24.34
CA LEU A 143 -5.71 -7.50 24.76
C LEU A 143 -7.01 -7.55 23.92
N GLU A 144 -7.60 -6.40 23.63
CA GLU A 144 -8.77 -6.28 22.75
C GLU A 144 -8.43 -6.78 21.35
N ASP A 145 -7.30 -6.37 20.75
CA ASP A 145 -6.84 -6.81 19.43
C ASP A 145 -6.67 -8.34 19.35
N ILE A 146 -6.08 -8.93 20.40
CA ILE A 146 -5.90 -10.38 20.48
C ILE A 146 -7.26 -11.10 20.56
N LEU A 147 -8.16 -10.64 21.43
CA LEU A 147 -9.49 -11.23 21.58
C LEU A 147 -10.31 -11.13 20.30
N GLU A 148 -10.28 -9.96 19.65
CA GLU A 148 -10.87 -9.71 18.35
C GLU A 148 -10.35 -10.68 17.29
N GLN A 149 -9.04 -10.91 17.23
CA GLN A 149 -8.45 -11.84 16.28
C GLN A 149 -8.97 -13.28 16.51
N PHE A 150 -9.13 -13.73 17.76
CA PHE A 150 -9.76 -15.02 18.07
C PHE A 150 -11.23 -15.06 17.62
N GLU A 151 -11.99 -14.01 17.89
CA GLU A 151 -13.41 -13.92 17.56
C GLU A 151 -13.63 -13.89 16.05
N ASN A 152 -12.86 -13.10 15.32
CA ASN A 152 -12.90 -13.01 13.86
C ASN A 152 -12.43 -14.29 13.14
N THR A 153 -11.62 -15.11 13.84
CA THR A 153 -11.20 -16.41 13.32
C THR A 153 -12.16 -17.53 13.75
N GLY A 154 -13.26 -17.17 14.42
CA GLY A 154 -14.39 -18.06 14.69
C GLY A 154 -14.20 -19.00 15.89
N VAL A 155 -13.40 -18.62 16.90
CA VAL A 155 -13.17 -19.44 18.10
C VAL A 155 -14.47 -19.82 18.83
N GLN A 156 -15.52 -19.01 18.70
CA GLN A 156 -16.82 -19.22 19.32
C GLN A 156 -17.81 -20.02 18.46
N LEU A 157 -17.46 -20.32 17.22
CA LEU A 157 -18.29 -21.10 16.30
C LEU A 157 -18.30 -22.60 16.67
N SER A 158 -19.32 -23.34 16.21
CA SER A 158 -19.34 -24.79 16.31
C SER A 158 -18.16 -25.42 15.56
N ALA A 159 -17.74 -26.62 15.94
CA ALA A 159 -16.62 -27.30 15.29
C ALA A 159 -16.83 -27.50 13.78
N GLU A 160 -18.05 -27.67 13.31
CA GLU A 160 -18.40 -27.77 11.89
C GLU A 160 -18.20 -26.42 11.19
N LYS A 161 -18.75 -25.32 11.76
CA LYS A 161 -18.55 -23.95 11.23
C LYS A 161 -17.06 -23.55 11.25
N GLN A 162 -16.30 -23.90 12.31
CA GLN A 162 -14.84 -23.66 12.38
C GLN A 162 -14.08 -24.35 11.26
N LYS A 163 -14.40 -25.64 11.01
CA LYS A 163 -13.78 -26.41 9.92
C LYS A 163 -14.06 -25.74 8.57
N ARG A 164 -15.33 -25.36 8.33
CA ARG A 164 -15.71 -24.71 7.08
C ARG A 164 -15.03 -23.35 6.91
N LEU A 165 -14.96 -22.54 7.96
CA LEU A 165 -14.25 -21.25 7.95
C LEU A 165 -12.77 -21.43 7.59
N LYS A 166 -12.11 -22.46 8.14
CA LYS A 166 -10.73 -22.78 7.82
C LYS A 166 -10.54 -23.09 6.33
N GLU A 167 -11.42 -23.91 5.76
CA GLU A 167 -11.41 -24.20 4.32
C GLU A 167 -11.58 -22.93 3.48
N ILE A 168 -12.51 -22.05 3.88
CA ILE A 168 -12.74 -20.76 3.20
C ILE A 168 -11.49 -19.87 3.24
N ILE A 169 -10.82 -19.77 4.39
CA ILE A 169 -9.60 -18.95 4.53
C ILE A 169 -8.47 -19.52 3.66
N GLU A 170 -8.25 -20.85 3.71
CA GLU A 170 -7.23 -21.52 2.90
C GLU A 170 -7.48 -21.31 1.39
N GLU A 171 -8.71 -21.49 0.93
CA GLU A 171 -9.10 -21.30 -0.47
C GLU A 171 -8.97 -19.82 -0.88
N SER A 172 -9.43 -18.89 -0.04
CA SER A 172 -9.34 -17.46 -0.31
C SER A 172 -7.89 -16.97 -0.41
N THR A 173 -7.01 -17.46 0.46
CA THR A 173 -5.56 -17.16 0.41
C THR A 173 -4.97 -17.63 -0.92
N LYS A 174 -5.25 -18.87 -1.32
CA LYS A 174 -4.77 -19.42 -2.59
C LYS A 174 -5.28 -18.65 -3.80
N LEU A 175 -6.58 -18.29 -3.80
CA LEU A 175 -7.16 -17.48 -4.87
C LEU A 175 -6.50 -16.11 -4.98
N GLY A 176 -6.18 -15.46 -3.86
CA GLY A 176 -5.47 -14.17 -3.86
C GLY A 176 -4.06 -14.28 -4.43
N GLN A 177 -3.31 -15.32 -4.05
CA GLN A 177 -1.98 -15.60 -4.59
C GLN A 177 -2.01 -15.85 -6.11
N ASP A 178 -2.91 -16.75 -6.56
CA ASP A 178 -3.04 -17.07 -7.99
C ASP A 178 -3.49 -15.87 -8.82
N PHE A 179 -4.40 -15.06 -8.28
CA PHE A 179 -4.83 -13.81 -8.90
C PHE A 179 -3.67 -12.84 -9.09
N SER A 180 -2.89 -12.61 -8.04
CA SER A 180 -1.74 -11.70 -8.07
C SER A 180 -0.65 -12.21 -9.02
N LYS A 181 -0.40 -13.51 -9.01
CA LYS A 181 0.57 -14.18 -9.89
C LYS A 181 0.20 -14.01 -11.36
N ASN A 182 -1.08 -14.22 -11.73
CA ASN A 182 -1.53 -14.06 -13.10
C ASN A 182 -1.33 -12.62 -13.65
N VAL A 183 -1.43 -11.61 -12.79
CA VAL A 183 -1.17 -10.21 -13.18
C VAL A 183 0.32 -9.93 -13.24
N ARG A 184 1.08 -10.34 -12.23
CA ARG A 184 2.53 -10.07 -12.09
C ARG A 184 3.36 -10.77 -13.17
N ASP A 185 3.08 -12.06 -13.38
CA ASP A 185 3.86 -12.94 -14.26
C ASP A 185 3.29 -13.00 -15.69
N ASN A 186 2.38 -12.08 -16.06
CA ASN A 186 1.80 -12.06 -17.41
C ASN A 186 2.88 -11.81 -18.46
N PRO A 187 3.15 -12.76 -19.37
CA PRO A 187 4.22 -12.65 -20.37
C PRO A 187 3.83 -11.84 -21.60
N GLU A 188 2.57 -11.39 -21.70
CA GLU A 188 2.04 -10.74 -22.89
C GLU A 188 2.81 -9.46 -23.20
N LYS A 189 3.15 -9.28 -24.47
CA LYS A 189 3.68 -8.05 -25.02
C LYS A 189 2.80 -7.61 -26.16
N VAL A 190 2.48 -6.33 -26.19
CA VAL A 190 1.70 -5.75 -27.28
C VAL A 190 2.65 -5.21 -28.33
N GLU A 191 2.40 -5.59 -29.58
CA GLU A 191 3.23 -5.21 -30.71
C GLU A 191 2.76 -3.89 -31.32
N PHE A 192 3.71 -2.96 -31.57
CA PHE A 192 3.44 -1.67 -32.19
C PHE A 192 4.41 -1.42 -33.34
N THR A 193 3.87 -0.96 -34.48
CA THR A 193 4.67 -0.54 -35.63
C THR A 193 5.41 0.78 -35.33
N PRO A 194 6.51 1.10 -36.07
CA PRO A 194 7.17 2.39 -35.93
C PRO A 194 6.26 3.59 -36.14
N ALA A 195 5.22 3.48 -36.97
CA ALA A 195 4.24 4.54 -37.19
C ALA A 195 3.34 4.80 -35.99
N GLU A 196 3.01 3.76 -35.22
CA GLU A 196 2.20 3.85 -34.00
C GLU A 196 2.99 4.43 -32.80
N MET A 197 4.32 4.47 -32.91
CA MET A 197 5.21 5.09 -31.90
C MET A 197 5.33 6.61 -32.05
N LYS A 198 4.68 7.20 -33.07
CA LYS A 198 4.71 8.64 -33.28
C LYS A 198 4.14 9.39 -32.07
N GLY A 199 4.80 10.48 -31.65
CA GLY A 199 4.44 11.28 -30.49
C GLY A 199 5.20 10.92 -29.22
N LEU A 200 5.85 9.75 -29.19
CA LEU A 200 6.65 9.31 -28.04
C LEU A 200 8.06 9.90 -28.07
N PRO A 201 8.68 10.22 -26.91
CA PRO A 201 10.05 10.72 -26.83
C PRO A 201 11.07 9.70 -27.36
N GLU A 202 12.16 10.17 -27.99
CA GLU A 202 13.25 9.29 -28.43
C GLU A 202 13.86 8.49 -27.30
N SER A 203 14.00 9.10 -26.11
CA SER A 203 14.52 8.45 -24.90
C SER A 203 13.65 7.28 -24.43
N TYR A 204 12.34 7.36 -24.63
CA TYR A 204 11.40 6.26 -24.38
C TYR A 204 11.62 5.12 -25.39
N ILE A 205 11.62 5.47 -26.68
CA ILE A 205 11.73 4.51 -27.80
C ILE A 205 13.05 3.76 -27.78
N ALA A 206 14.16 4.43 -27.43
CA ALA A 206 15.51 3.88 -27.46
C ALA A 206 15.70 2.64 -26.55
N ASN A 207 14.90 2.50 -25.50
CA ASN A 207 15.01 1.42 -24.52
C ASN A 207 14.09 0.22 -24.83
N LEU A 208 13.25 0.32 -25.87
CA LEU A 208 12.28 -0.71 -26.19
C LEU A 208 12.86 -1.83 -27.04
N LYS A 209 12.43 -3.06 -26.74
CA LYS A 209 12.78 -4.24 -27.55
C LYS A 209 11.98 -4.25 -28.85
N LYS A 210 12.61 -4.77 -29.92
CA LYS A 210 11.96 -4.99 -31.22
C LYS A 210 11.93 -6.48 -31.56
N ASN A 211 10.89 -6.88 -32.27
CA ASN A 211 10.83 -8.20 -32.90
C ASN A 211 11.59 -8.21 -34.24
N GLU A 212 11.64 -9.38 -34.90
CA GLU A 212 12.31 -9.58 -36.20
C GLU A 212 11.72 -8.72 -37.33
N LYS A 213 10.46 -8.28 -37.21
CA LYS A 213 9.79 -7.41 -38.19
C LYS A 213 10.12 -5.91 -37.95
N GLY A 214 10.89 -5.58 -36.93
CA GLY A 214 11.21 -4.21 -36.54
C GLY A 214 10.14 -3.50 -35.74
N ASN A 215 9.07 -4.19 -35.30
CA ASN A 215 8.02 -3.65 -34.46
C ASN A 215 8.43 -3.69 -32.98
N TYR A 216 7.95 -2.73 -32.22
CA TYR A 216 8.24 -2.58 -30.79
C TYR A 216 7.34 -3.48 -29.95
N LEU A 217 7.90 -4.10 -28.90
CA LEU A 217 7.20 -4.98 -27.99
C LEU A 217 7.12 -4.30 -26.62
N LEU A 218 5.92 -3.92 -26.19
CA LEU A 218 5.65 -3.24 -24.92
C LEU A 218 4.94 -4.18 -23.94
N GLY A 219 5.39 -4.18 -22.69
CA GLY A 219 4.73 -4.84 -21.57
C GLY A 219 3.72 -3.92 -20.89
N PHE A 220 3.51 -4.15 -19.59
CA PHE A 220 2.50 -3.44 -18.83
C PHE A 220 3.07 -2.70 -17.60
N ASP A 221 4.39 -2.55 -17.52
CA ASP A 221 5.01 -1.74 -16.48
C ASP A 221 4.68 -0.25 -16.67
N TYR A 222 4.53 0.48 -15.57
CA TYR A 222 4.15 1.89 -15.64
C TYR A 222 5.04 2.75 -16.54
N PRO A 223 6.39 2.62 -16.53
CA PRO A 223 7.25 3.38 -17.43
C PRO A 223 7.05 3.06 -18.93
N GLU A 224 6.50 1.89 -19.27
CA GLU A 224 6.14 1.56 -20.65
C GLU A 224 4.71 1.99 -20.99
N TYR A 225 3.76 1.67 -20.10
CA TYR A 225 2.33 1.86 -20.38
C TYR A 225 1.91 3.34 -20.33
N GLN A 226 2.24 4.06 -19.27
CA GLN A 226 1.70 5.39 -19.04
C GLN A 226 2.14 6.41 -20.11
N PRO A 227 3.44 6.55 -20.47
CA PRO A 227 3.84 7.49 -21.51
C PRO A 227 3.21 7.17 -22.87
N PHE A 228 3.01 5.88 -23.21
CA PHE A 228 2.34 5.50 -24.44
C PHE A 228 0.89 6.00 -24.47
N MET A 229 0.14 5.80 -23.39
CA MET A 229 -1.25 6.24 -23.28
C MET A 229 -1.42 7.75 -23.31
N GLU A 230 -0.44 8.48 -22.82
CA GLU A 230 -0.46 9.95 -22.75
C GLU A 230 0.09 10.64 -24.02
N LEU A 231 1.01 10.00 -24.76
CA LEU A 231 1.77 10.68 -25.81
C LEU A 231 1.61 10.09 -27.21
N ALA A 232 1.36 8.78 -27.36
CA ALA A 232 1.22 8.15 -28.68
C ALA A 232 0.05 8.76 -29.45
N GLU A 233 0.29 9.19 -30.71
CA GLU A 233 -0.72 9.89 -31.51
C GLU A 233 -1.84 8.96 -32.02
N SER A 234 -1.55 7.64 -32.19
CA SER A 234 -2.51 6.67 -32.71
C SER A 234 -3.60 6.32 -31.70
N ASP A 235 -4.83 6.72 -31.96
CA ASP A 235 -5.99 6.43 -31.11
C ASP A 235 -6.28 4.92 -31.04
N GLU A 236 -6.20 4.21 -32.18
CA GLU A 236 -6.40 2.76 -32.26
C GLU A 236 -5.32 1.98 -31.50
N ALA A 237 -4.06 2.44 -31.54
CA ALA A 237 -2.97 1.83 -30.79
C ALA A 237 -3.20 1.97 -29.28
N ARG A 238 -3.60 3.16 -28.79
CA ARG A 238 -3.96 3.37 -27.38
C ARG A 238 -5.13 2.48 -26.96
N LYS A 239 -6.19 2.40 -27.77
CA LYS A 239 -7.35 1.52 -27.50
C LYS A 239 -6.93 0.06 -27.37
N ARG A 240 -6.13 -0.43 -28.29
CA ARG A 240 -5.60 -1.80 -28.28
C ARG A 240 -4.75 -2.04 -27.01
N TYR A 241 -3.86 -1.11 -26.70
CA TYR A 241 -2.98 -1.24 -25.53
C TYR A 241 -3.76 -1.20 -24.21
N GLN A 242 -4.71 -0.29 -24.06
CA GLN A 242 -5.55 -0.23 -22.87
C GLN A 242 -6.40 -1.49 -22.70
N THR A 243 -6.94 -2.02 -23.81
CA THR A 243 -7.72 -3.26 -23.77
C THR A 243 -6.86 -4.43 -23.30
N ALA A 244 -5.65 -4.58 -23.82
CA ALA A 244 -4.70 -5.59 -23.39
C ALA A 244 -4.33 -5.39 -21.92
N TYR A 245 -4.00 -4.15 -21.50
CA TYR A 245 -3.68 -3.82 -20.12
C TYR A 245 -4.79 -4.21 -19.14
N THR A 246 -6.06 -3.96 -19.45
CA THR A 246 -7.18 -4.31 -18.58
C THR A 246 -7.47 -5.81 -18.54
N ARG A 247 -6.93 -6.58 -19.48
CA ARG A 247 -7.08 -8.05 -19.59
C ARG A 247 -5.88 -8.83 -19.06
N ARG A 248 -4.84 -8.16 -18.60
CA ARG A 248 -3.59 -8.82 -18.17
C ARG A 248 -3.77 -9.83 -17.03
N GLY A 249 -4.85 -9.75 -16.25
CA GLY A 249 -5.22 -10.72 -15.23
C GLY A 249 -5.87 -11.99 -15.78
N THR A 250 -6.16 -12.06 -17.08
CA THR A 250 -6.85 -13.15 -17.77
C THR A 250 -8.32 -13.35 -17.35
N GLU A 251 -9.08 -14.13 -18.11
CA GLU A 251 -10.46 -14.50 -17.75
C GLU A 251 -10.53 -15.37 -16.50
N GLN A 252 -9.46 -16.09 -16.18
CA GLN A 252 -9.37 -16.90 -14.98
C GLN A 252 -9.45 -16.06 -13.71
N ASN A 253 -8.86 -14.86 -13.72
CA ASN A 253 -8.94 -13.95 -12.58
C ASN A 253 -10.37 -13.46 -12.29
N LEU A 254 -11.22 -13.34 -13.30
CA LEU A 254 -12.65 -13.03 -13.10
C LEU A 254 -13.34 -14.18 -12.35
N GLN A 255 -13.00 -15.44 -12.68
CA GLN A 255 -13.52 -16.62 -11.98
C GLN A 255 -13.00 -16.67 -10.54
N PHE A 256 -11.71 -16.36 -10.32
CA PHE A 256 -11.13 -16.28 -8.97
C PHE A 256 -11.82 -15.22 -8.13
N MET A 257 -12.06 -14.03 -8.69
CA MET A 257 -12.78 -12.96 -8.01
C MET A 257 -14.20 -13.38 -7.63
N LYS A 258 -14.96 -13.98 -8.57
CA LYS A 258 -16.32 -14.47 -8.28
C LYS A 258 -16.30 -15.49 -7.15
N LYS A 259 -15.39 -16.45 -7.22
CA LYS A 259 -15.25 -17.48 -6.18
C LYS A 259 -14.89 -16.88 -4.81
N ALA A 260 -13.98 -15.90 -4.78
CA ALA A 260 -13.61 -15.21 -3.54
C ALA A 260 -14.80 -14.44 -2.92
N ILE A 261 -15.64 -13.80 -3.76
CA ILE A 261 -16.85 -13.12 -3.32
C ILE A 261 -17.83 -14.13 -2.70
N ASP A 262 -18.04 -15.27 -3.35
CA ASP A 262 -18.94 -16.32 -2.84
C ASP A 262 -18.46 -16.89 -1.50
N LEU A 263 -17.13 -17.10 -1.36
CA LEU A 263 -16.53 -17.57 -0.10
C LEU A 263 -16.66 -16.53 1.01
N ARG A 264 -16.48 -15.24 0.71
CA ARG A 264 -16.66 -14.16 1.68
C ARG A 264 -18.12 -14.00 2.10
N TYR A 265 -19.05 -14.14 1.17
CA TYR A 265 -20.47 -14.17 1.50
C TYR A 265 -20.78 -15.34 2.46
N GLU A 266 -20.31 -16.56 2.14
CA GLU A 266 -20.45 -17.72 3.02
C GLU A 266 -19.80 -17.50 4.39
N MET A 267 -18.58 -16.92 4.42
CA MET A 267 -17.90 -16.56 5.67
C MET A 267 -18.79 -15.68 6.56
N ALA A 268 -19.40 -14.62 6.02
CA ALA A 268 -20.29 -13.75 6.77
C ALA A 268 -21.50 -14.52 7.36
N GLN A 269 -22.07 -15.46 6.60
CA GLN A 269 -23.18 -16.30 7.07
C GLN A 269 -22.75 -17.24 8.21
N LEU A 270 -21.51 -17.69 8.27
CA LEU A 270 -21.02 -18.50 9.41
C LEU A 270 -21.06 -17.72 10.72
N PHE A 271 -20.89 -16.40 10.66
CA PHE A 271 -20.95 -15.46 11.78
C PHE A 271 -22.34 -14.81 11.98
N ASP A 272 -23.36 -15.30 11.27
CA ASP A 272 -24.72 -14.75 11.30
C ASP A 272 -24.77 -13.24 10.95
N LYS A 273 -23.83 -12.77 10.10
CA LYS A 273 -23.77 -11.38 9.58
C LYS A 273 -24.53 -11.27 8.26
N GLU A 274 -25.16 -10.13 8.01
CA GLU A 274 -25.94 -9.89 6.79
C GLU A 274 -25.10 -9.87 5.52
N SER A 275 -23.85 -9.43 5.60
CA SER A 275 -22.89 -9.42 4.48
C SER A 275 -21.45 -9.42 4.98
N TYR A 276 -20.52 -9.68 4.05
CA TYR A 276 -19.08 -9.58 4.35
C TYR A 276 -18.67 -8.16 4.75
N ALA A 277 -19.27 -7.11 4.16
CA ALA A 277 -19.00 -5.73 4.55
C ALA A 277 -19.34 -5.47 6.03
N HIS A 278 -20.44 -6.04 6.56
CA HIS A 278 -20.77 -5.93 7.99
C HIS A 278 -19.68 -6.56 8.89
N SER A 279 -19.14 -7.70 8.49
CA SER A 279 -18.03 -8.33 9.22
C SER A 279 -16.73 -7.53 9.13
N ALA A 280 -16.39 -7.07 7.93
CA ALA A 280 -15.13 -6.37 7.68
C ALA A 280 -15.06 -4.99 8.31
N LEU A 281 -16.18 -4.30 8.46
CA LEU A 281 -16.22 -2.92 8.96
C LEU A 281 -16.36 -2.81 10.49
N GLU A 282 -16.74 -3.88 11.17
CA GLU A 282 -16.99 -3.88 12.62
C GLU A 282 -15.81 -3.29 13.43
N PHE A 283 -14.59 -3.53 12.99
CA PHE A 283 -13.35 -3.14 13.65
C PHE A 283 -12.59 -2.02 12.91
N ARG A 284 -13.28 -1.28 12.03
CA ARG A 284 -12.73 -0.10 11.33
C ARG A 284 -13.35 1.18 11.90
N MET A 285 -12.79 2.33 11.56
CA MET A 285 -13.32 3.64 12.03
C MET A 285 -14.75 3.88 11.55
N ALA A 286 -15.10 3.48 10.33
CA ALA A 286 -16.43 3.66 9.75
C ALA A 286 -17.51 2.77 10.39
N LYS A 287 -17.16 1.66 11.03
CA LYS A 287 -18.01 0.74 11.78
C LYS A 287 -19.06 -0.01 10.96
N THR A 288 -19.77 0.63 10.03
CA THR A 288 -20.91 0.02 9.33
C THR A 288 -20.91 0.29 7.82
N PRO A 289 -21.49 -0.61 7.01
CA PRO A 289 -21.68 -0.38 5.57
C PRO A 289 -22.54 0.86 5.27
N GLU A 290 -23.49 1.18 6.13
CA GLU A 290 -24.38 2.34 5.97
C GLU A 290 -23.59 3.65 6.10
N ALA A 291 -22.65 3.72 7.05
CA ALA A 291 -21.77 4.89 7.21
C ALA A 291 -20.87 5.07 5.98
N VAL A 292 -20.30 3.98 5.46
CA VAL A 292 -19.47 4.01 4.25
C VAL A 292 -20.28 4.42 3.03
N ASN A 293 -21.45 3.80 2.81
CA ASN A 293 -22.29 4.13 1.66
C ASN A 293 -22.79 5.58 1.72
N GLY A 294 -23.21 6.07 2.89
CA GLY A 294 -23.59 7.46 3.07
C GLY A 294 -22.48 8.45 2.72
N PHE A 295 -21.25 8.16 3.15
CA PHE A 295 -20.06 8.94 2.78
C PHE A 295 -19.80 8.90 1.26
N LEU A 296 -19.84 7.73 0.64
CA LEU A 296 -19.62 7.57 -0.80
C LEU A 296 -20.69 8.27 -1.64
N ASP A 297 -21.95 8.23 -1.20
CA ASP A 297 -23.06 8.92 -1.86
C ASP A 297 -22.87 10.45 -1.79
N GLU A 298 -22.43 10.98 -0.63
CA GLU A 298 -22.12 12.42 -0.50
C GLU A 298 -20.96 12.83 -1.41
N VAL A 299 -19.88 12.04 -1.45
CA VAL A 299 -18.75 12.28 -2.37
C VAL A 299 -19.22 12.25 -3.81
N TYR A 300 -19.94 11.21 -4.23
CA TYR A 300 -20.40 11.06 -5.59
C TYR A 300 -21.33 12.20 -6.03
N ALA A 301 -22.24 12.62 -5.18
CA ALA A 301 -23.13 13.75 -5.46
C ALA A 301 -22.37 15.06 -5.76
N LYS A 302 -21.20 15.26 -5.12
CA LYS A 302 -20.36 16.44 -5.36
C LYS A 302 -19.47 16.30 -6.60
N VAL A 303 -18.97 15.10 -6.89
CA VAL A 303 -17.96 14.91 -7.97
C VAL A 303 -18.58 14.58 -9.32
N ALA A 304 -19.76 13.98 -9.39
CA ALA A 304 -20.40 13.63 -10.66
C ALA A 304 -20.65 14.84 -11.61
N PRO A 305 -21.06 16.01 -11.13
CA PRO A 305 -21.14 17.21 -11.97
C PRO A 305 -19.76 17.66 -12.47
N LEU A 306 -18.72 17.56 -11.62
CA LEU A 306 -17.34 17.94 -11.96
C LEU A 306 -16.74 16.98 -12.99
N GLU A 307 -17.01 15.66 -12.89
CA GLU A 307 -16.61 14.68 -13.89
C GLU A 307 -17.14 15.04 -15.28
N LYS A 308 -18.45 15.38 -15.36
CA LYS A 308 -19.08 15.80 -16.62
C LYS A 308 -18.46 17.09 -17.16
N GLN A 309 -18.14 18.04 -16.29
CA GLN A 309 -17.49 19.29 -16.66
C GLN A 309 -16.07 19.04 -17.22
N ASP A 310 -15.30 18.16 -16.57
CA ASP A 310 -13.94 17.81 -17.02
C ASP A 310 -13.98 17.12 -18.40
N VAL A 311 -14.90 16.18 -18.62
CA VAL A 311 -15.07 15.51 -19.90
C VAL A 311 -15.48 16.52 -21.00
N GLU A 312 -16.42 17.42 -20.70
CA GLU A 312 -16.86 18.44 -21.68
C GLU A 312 -15.73 19.43 -22.03
N GLN A 313 -14.90 19.82 -21.06
CA GLN A 313 -13.71 20.65 -21.32
C GLN A 313 -12.74 19.92 -22.27
N LEU A 314 -12.51 18.63 -22.06
CA LEU A 314 -11.68 17.82 -22.97
C LEU A 314 -12.29 17.70 -24.37
N ARG A 315 -13.60 17.53 -24.48
CA ARG A 315 -14.30 17.46 -25.77
C ARG A 315 -14.15 18.76 -26.56
N GLN A 316 -14.36 19.90 -25.91
CA GLN A 316 -14.19 21.22 -26.52
C GLN A 316 -12.75 21.43 -27.01
N PHE A 317 -11.76 21.14 -26.14
CA PHE A 317 -10.35 21.24 -26.50
C PHE A 317 -9.97 20.33 -27.68
N LYS A 318 -10.48 19.08 -27.70
CA LYS A 318 -10.28 18.13 -28.81
C LYS A 318 -10.90 18.65 -30.11
N ALA A 319 -12.14 19.16 -30.05
CA ALA A 319 -12.85 19.70 -31.20
C ALA A 319 -12.09 20.90 -31.82
N GLU A 320 -11.64 21.83 -30.99
CA GLU A 320 -10.86 23.02 -31.40
C GLU A 320 -9.51 22.57 -32.00
N THR A 321 -8.80 21.66 -31.35
CA THR A 321 -7.49 21.18 -31.82
C THR A 321 -7.56 20.46 -33.17
N LEU A 322 -8.57 19.61 -33.35
CA LEU A 322 -8.77 18.84 -34.58
C LEU A 322 -9.57 19.61 -35.63
N LYS A 323 -10.15 20.77 -35.30
CA LYS A 323 -11.07 21.55 -36.16
C LYS A 323 -12.26 20.71 -36.66
N VAL A 324 -12.85 19.97 -35.75
CA VAL A 324 -14.03 19.13 -36.02
C VAL A 324 -15.23 19.62 -35.18
N PRO A 325 -16.49 19.31 -35.62
CA PRO A 325 -17.66 19.56 -34.80
C PRO A 325 -17.60 18.81 -33.46
N LEU A 326 -18.20 19.40 -32.43
CA LEU A 326 -18.13 18.90 -31.05
C LEU A 326 -18.66 17.46 -30.92
N GLU A 327 -19.67 17.09 -31.69
CA GLU A 327 -20.24 15.73 -31.73
C GLU A 327 -19.26 14.66 -32.26
N LYS A 328 -18.19 15.07 -32.96
CA LYS A 328 -17.11 14.20 -33.43
C LYS A 328 -15.90 14.14 -32.49
N ALA A 329 -15.93 14.90 -31.41
CA ALA A 329 -14.81 15.04 -30.47
C ALA A 329 -15.04 14.19 -29.20
N GLU A 330 -15.50 12.95 -29.34
CA GLU A 330 -15.76 12.06 -28.22
C GLU A 330 -14.49 11.81 -27.38
N ILE A 331 -14.64 11.90 -26.06
CA ILE A 331 -13.62 11.49 -25.09
C ILE A 331 -14.00 10.11 -24.55
N THR A 332 -13.06 9.18 -24.65
CA THR A 332 -13.21 7.78 -24.26
C THR A 332 -12.15 7.40 -23.24
N ARG A 333 -12.29 6.26 -22.58
CA ARG A 333 -11.33 5.74 -21.61
C ARG A 333 -9.89 5.68 -22.14
N TRP A 334 -9.71 5.25 -23.40
CA TRP A 334 -8.38 5.07 -24.01
C TRP A 334 -7.76 6.37 -24.54
N ASN A 335 -8.54 7.44 -24.72
CA ASN A 335 -8.00 8.69 -25.23
C ASN A 335 -8.04 9.85 -24.21
N GLN A 336 -8.68 9.65 -23.07
CA GLN A 336 -8.78 10.64 -22.02
C GLN A 336 -7.38 11.08 -21.52
N GLY A 337 -6.46 10.14 -21.26
CA GLY A 337 -5.09 10.46 -20.84
C GLY A 337 -4.34 11.31 -21.86
N TYR A 338 -4.42 10.96 -23.14
CA TYR A 338 -3.80 11.71 -24.24
C TYR A 338 -4.32 13.14 -24.33
N TRP A 339 -5.65 13.31 -24.34
CA TRP A 339 -6.24 14.64 -24.43
C TRP A 339 -6.03 15.47 -23.16
N SER A 340 -5.99 14.82 -22.00
CA SER A 340 -5.62 15.49 -20.75
C SER A 340 -4.19 16.02 -20.79
N GLU A 341 -3.22 15.23 -21.30
CA GLU A 341 -1.83 15.67 -21.43
C GLU A 341 -1.70 16.80 -22.45
N LYS A 342 -2.35 16.69 -23.61
CA LYS A 342 -2.39 17.78 -24.60
C LYS A 342 -2.97 19.08 -24.06
N LEU A 343 -4.03 19.00 -23.26
CA LEU A 343 -4.62 20.18 -22.63
C LEU A 343 -3.71 20.75 -21.53
N ARG A 344 -3.08 19.88 -20.71
CA ARG A 344 -2.08 20.30 -19.70
C ARG A 344 -0.95 21.10 -20.35
N GLN A 345 -0.38 20.60 -21.45
CA GLN A 345 0.68 21.26 -22.19
C GLN A 345 0.21 22.60 -22.80
N ALA A 346 -0.97 22.61 -23.42
CA ALA A 346 -1.49 23.78 -24.12
C ALA A 346 -1.90 24.90 -23.14
N LYS A 347 -2.70 24.56 -22.13
CA LYS A 347 -3.33 25.52 -21.22
C LYS A 347 -2.47 25.87 -20.02
N TYR A 348 -1.86 24.87 -19.39
CA TYR A 348 -1.12 25.03 -18.14
C TYR A 348 0.39 25.08 -18.33
N LYS A 349 0.90 24.83 -19.54
CA LYS A 349 2.33 24.82 -19.86
C LYS A 349 3.13 23.81 -18.99
N VAL A 350 2.50 22.72 -18.64
CA VAL A 350 3.10 21.59 -17.90
C VAL A 350 3.14 20.38 -18.82
N ASP A 351 4.33 19.81 -18.95
CA ASP A 351 4.62 18.60 -19.72
C ASP A 351 5.20 17.58 -18.76
N GLN A 352 4.48 16.47 -18.52
CA GLN A 352 4.85 15.47 -17.53
C GLN A 352 6.20 14.80 -17.82
N GLU A 353 6.56 14.64 -19.10
CA GLU A 353 7.87 14.09 -19.46
C GLU A 353 9.02 15.07 -19.23
N LYS A 354 8.78 16.37 -19.39
CA LYS A 354 9.77 17.40 -19.06
C LYS A 354 9.96 17.58 -17.56
N LEU A 355 8.94 17.26 -16.74
CA LEU A 355 9.09 17.27 -15.29
C LEU A 355 10.14 16.26 -14.80
N ARG A 356 10.42 15.20 -15.55
CA ARG A 356 11.49 14.24 -15.23
C ARG A 356 12.88 14.89 -15.16
N ASP A 357 13.09 15.98 -15.91
CA ASP A 357 14.34 16.75 -15.85
C ASP A 357 14.44 17.57 -14.55
N TYR A 358 13.30 17.97 -13.96
CA TYR A 358 13.24 18.68 -12.67
C TYR A 358 13.38 17.72 -11.48
N PHE A 359 12.95 16.46 -11.63
CA PHE A 359 12.89 15.46 -10.59
C PHE A 359 13.66 14.19 -10.95
N PRO A 360 15.00 14.26 -11.18
CA PRO A 360 15.82 13.05 -11.37
C PRO A 360 15.60 12.10 -10.18
N THR A 361 15.45 10.80 -10.44
CA THR A 361 15.03 9.83 -9.41
C THR A 361 15.93 9.83 -8.19
N GLU A 362 17.26 9.86 -8.38
CA GLU A 362 18.23 9.88 -7.26
C GLU A 362 18.20 11.21 -6.49
N ALA A 363 18.03 12.34 -7.19
CA ALA A 363 17.92 13.64 -6.54
C ALA A 363 16.62 13.76 -5.73
N SER A 364 15.52 13.23 -6.27
CA SER A 364 14.24 13.16 -5.59
C SER A 364 14.29 12.34 -4.31
N GLN A 365 15.04 11.22 -4.31
CA GLN A 365 15.27 10.43 -3.10
C GLN A 365 16.10 11.19 -2.06
N LYS A 366 17.21 11.80 -2.45
CA LYS A 366 18.03 12.61 -1.55
C LYS A 366 17.24 13.77 -0.94
N TRP A 367 16.45 14.44 -1.78
CA TRP A 367 15.54 15.50 -1.34
C TRP A 367 14.51 14.99 -0.33
N LEU A 368 13.84 13.87 -0.62
CA LEU A 368 12.83 13.29 0.25
C LEU A 368 13.41 12.92 1.62
N PHE A 369 14.62 12.36 1.63
CA PHE A 369 15.33 12.08 2.88
C PHE A 369 15.69 13.35 3.64
N ALA A 370 16.11 14.39 2.94
CA ALA A 370 16.48 15.66 3.57
C ALA A 370 15.29 16.37 4.23
N ILE A 371 14.14 16.46 3.53
CA ILE A 371 12.92 17.06 4.12
C ILE A 371 12.39 16.23 5.30
N SER A 372 12.40 14.90 5.19
CA SER A 372 12.04 14.00 6.29
C SER A 372 12.99 14.18 7.50
N SER A 373 14.29 14.30 7.23
CA SER A 373 15.31 14.51 8.26
C SER A 373 15.14 15.84 8.98
N GLU A 374 14.80 16.89 8.23
CA GLU A 374 14.59 18.22 8.81
C GLU A 374 13.30 18.28 9.62
N LEU A 375 12.22 17.71 9.11
CA LEU A 375 10.89 17.77 9.72
C LEU A 375 10.79 16.91 10.99
N TYR A 376 11.35 15.70 10.94
CA TYR A 376 11.20 14.71 12.01
C TYR A 376 12.44 14.54 12.89
N GLY A 377 13.54 15.27 12.63
CA GLY A 377 14.76 15.18 13.41
C GLY A 377 15.47 13.81 13.29
N ILE A 378 15.51 13.24 12.10
CA ILE A 378 16.12 11.94 11.81
C ILE A 378 17.26 12.06 10.80
N GLU A 379 18.08 11.02 10.68
CA GLU A 379 19.17 10.93 9.71
C GLU A 379 19.16 9.56 9.02
N PHE A 380 19.25 9.55 7.68
CA PHE A 380 19.37 8.34 6.87
C PHE A 380 20.84 8.09 6.54
N LYS A 381 21.42 7.01 7.06
CA LYS A 381 22.81 6.61 6.79
C LYS A 381 22.84 5.45 5.79
N PRO A 382 23.36 5.64 4.59
CA PRO A 382 23.47 4.55 3.63
C PRO A 382 24.43 3.48 4.15
N VAL A 383 24.04 2.22 4.06
CA VAL A 383 24.87 1.08 4.45
C VAL A 383 24.88 0.06 3.31
N LYS A 384 26.07 -0.34 2.88
CA LYS A 384 26.19 -1.36 1.86
C LYS A 384 25.85 -2.72 2.43
N VAL A 385 24.76 -3.31 1.95
CA VAL A 385 24.27 -4.63 2.38
C VAL A 385 24.02 -5.51 1.16
N LYS A 386 23.93 -6.82 1.38
CA LYS A 386 23.38 -7.74 0.40
C LYS A 386 21.86 -7.74 0.54
N ALA A 387 21.15 -7.60 -0.59
CA ALA A 387 19.69 -7.65 -0.66
C ALA A 387 19.26 -8.67 -1.73
N TRP A 388 17.98 -8.79 -2.03
CA TRP A 388 17.39 -9.68 -3.04
C TRP A 388 17.70 -9.26 -4.48
N HIS A 389 18.13 -8.02 -4.69
CA HIS A 389 18.55 -7.48 -5.97
C HIS A 389 19.65 -6.44 -5.77
N ASP A 390 20.57 -6.30 -6.74
CA ASP A 390 21.73 -5.41 -6.64
C ASP A 390 21.36 -3.92 -6.61
N GLU A 391 20.19 -3.52 -7.14
CA GLU A 391 19.69 -2.15 -7.14
C GLU A 391 18.92 -1.77 -5.86
N VAL A 392 18.77 -2.69 -4.92
CA VAL A 392 18.11 -2.41 -3.64
C VAL A 392 19.08 -1.75 -2.68
N GLU A 393 18.69 -0.59 -2.19
CA GLU A 393 19.47 0.19 -1.24
C GLU A 393 18.98 -0.05 0.19
N TYR A 394 19.87 0.11 1.16
CA TYR A 394 19.55 0.07 2.57
C TYR A 394 20.06 1.30 3.31
N TYR A 395 19.22 1.84 4.18
CA TYR A 395 19.53 2.98 5.04
C TYR A 395 19.24 2.65 6.50
N ALA A 396 20.24 2.89 7.36
CA ALA A 396 20.05 2.90 8.80
C ALA A 396 19.52 4.27 9.21
N VAL A 397 18.34 4.30 9.86
CA VAL A 397 17.68 5.54 10.28
C VAL A 397 17.99 5.80 11.75
N HIS A 398 18.51 6.99 12.06
CA HIS A 398 18.90 7.39 13.41
C HIS A 398 18.14 8.65 13.84
N ASP A 399 17.90 8.78 15.13
CA ASP A 399 17.48 10.06 15.73
C ASP A 399 18.67 11.02 15.72
N LYS A 400 18.47 12.19 15.13
CA LYS A 400 19.56 13.15 14.89
C LYS A 400 20.12 13.77 16.19
N ALA A 401 19.26 13.90 17.20
CA ALA A 401 19.66 14.53 18.47
C ALA A 401 20.39 13.57 19.39
N THR A 402 19.97 12.29 19.42
CA THR A 402 20.51 11.29 20.34
C THR A 402 21.47 10.31 19.70
N GLY A 403 21.47 10.20 18.36
CA GLY A 403 22.20 9.16 17.62
C GLY A 403 21.58 7.77 17.74
N GLU A 404 20.43 7.62 18.40
CA GLU A 404 19.74 6.34 18.56
C GLU A 404 19.36 5.74 17.22
N PHE A 405 19.68 4.46 16.99
CA PHE A 405 19.19 3.70 15.82
C PHE A 405 17.69 3.47 15.98
N LEU A 406 16.90 4.01 15.05
CA LEU A 406 15.44 3.92 15.05
C LEU A 406 14.92 2.72 14.27
N GLY A 407 15.56 2.37 13.17
CA GLY A 407 15.15 1.27 12.30
C GLY A 407 15.86 1.24 10.97
N GLY A 408 15.52 0.24 10.13
CA GLY A 408 16.07 0.04 8.79
C GLY A 408 15.07 0.39 7.70
N LEU A 409 15.56 0.95 6.59
CA LEU A 409 14.78 1.21 5.39
C LEU A 409 15.46 0.58 4.19
N TYR A 410 14.78 -0.38 3.54
CA TYR A 410 15.13 -0.81 2.20
C TYR A 410 14.36 0.01 1.17
N VAL A 411 15.02 0.34 0.05
CA VAL A 411 14.41 1.08 -1.08
C VAL A 411 14.65 0.32 -2.37
N ASP A 412 13.59 -0.17 -2.98
CA ASP A 412 13.57 -0.94 -4.22
C ASP A 412 12.78 -0.16 -5.29
N LYS A 413 13.49 0.68 -6.06
CA LYS A 413 12.89 1.74 -6.89
C LYS A 413 12.39 1.31 -8.25
N TYR A 414 13.03 0.34 -8.89
CA TYR A 414 12.90 0.14 -10.34
C TYR A 414 12.14 -1.12 -10.71
N PRO A 415 11.41 -1.11 -11.85
CA PRO A 415 10.70 -2.29 -12.33
C PRO A 415 11.69 -3.37 -12.80
N ARG A 416 11.30 -4.62 -12.64
CA ARG A 416 11.94 -5.81 -13.17
C ARG A 416 10.96 -6.96 -13.29
N GLU A 417 11.30 -7.97 -14.07
CA GLU A 417 10.49 -9.16 -14.22
C GLU A 417 10.25 -9.86 -12.88
N GLY A 418 9.00 -10.25 -12.65
CA GLY A 418 8.57 -10.95 -11.42
C GLY A 418 8.43 -10.07 -10.18
N LYS A 419 8.64 -8.76 -10.29
CA LYS A 419 8.42 -7.81 -9.20
C LYS A 419 6.96 -7.33 -9.18
N TYR A 420 6.43 -7.09 -7.99
CA TYR A 420 5.16 -6.40 -7.77
C TYR A 420 5.07 -5.09 -8.56
N GLY A 421 4.04 -4.94 -9.36
CA GLY A 421 3.96 -3.89 -10.38
C GLY A 421 3.46 -2.52 -9.91
N HIS A 422 3.05 -2.39 -8.64
CA HIS A 422 2.61 -1.11 -8.07
C HIS A 422 3.64 -0.58 -7.06
N ALA A 423 3.33 0.52 -6.36
CA ALA A 423 4.07 0.97 -5.19
C ALA A 423 3.44 0.39 -3.92
N ALA A 424 4.26 0.10 -2.91
CA ALA A 424 3.83 -0.31 -1.58
C ALA A 424 4.99 -0.29 -0.57
N VAL A 425 4.65 -0.21 0.72
CA VAL A 425 5.59 -0.44 1.81
C VAL A 425 5.23 -1.73 2.55
N TRP A 426 6.23 -2.60 2.73
CA TRP A 426 6.15 -3.77 3.61
C TRP A 426 6.78 -3.48 4.96
N GLY A 427 6.03 -3.68 6.04
CA GLY A 427 6.57 -3.74 7.39
C GLY A 427 7.23 -5.10 7.63
N ALA A 428 8.51 -5.22 7.32
CA ALA A 428 9.22 -6.49 7.38
C ALA A 428 9.54 -6.92 8.81
N TYR A 429 9.94 -5.99 9.68
CA TYR A 429 10.07 -6.23 11.12
C TYR A 429 9.31 -5.17 11.90
N GLY A 430 8.60 -5.60 12.92
CA GLY A 430 7.94 -4.69 13.87
C GLY A 430 8.90 -4.22 14.97
N GLY A 431 8.72 -2.98 15.42
CA GLY A 431 9.42 -2.41 16.57
C GLY A 431 8.72 -2.74 17.87
N SER A 432 9.49 -2.79 18.99
CA SER A 432 8.95 -2.90 20.35
C SER A 432 9.88 -2.24 21.34
N THR A 433 9.35 -1.30 22.13
CA THR A 433 10.09 -0.67 23.20
C THR A 433 10.32 -1.63 24.38
N LEU A 434 9.40 -2.55 24.59
CA LEU A 434 9.49 -3.58 25.64
C LEU A 434 10.63 -4.57 25.35
N ASN A 435 10.73 -5.05 24.11
CA ASN A 435 11.68 -6.07 23.70
C ASN A 435 12.92 -5.48 23.01
N GLN A 436 13.08 -4.14 23.02
CA GLN A 436 14.17 -3.41 22.36
C GLN A 436 14.35 -3.76 20.88
N ARG A 437 13.25 -4.07 20.21
CA ARG A 437 13.22 -4.38 18.78
C ARG A 437 13.16 -3.11 17.95
N ARG A 438 13.86 -3.11 16.81
CA ARG A 438 13.83 -2.01 15.85
C ARG A 438 13.08 -2.44 14.57
N PRO A 439 12.21 -1.57 14.05
CA PRO A 439 11.44 -1.87 12.84
C PRO A 439 12.32 -1.88 11.59
N VAL A 440 11.85 -2.60 10.58
CA VAL A 440 12.40 -2.55 9.22
C VAL A 440 11.25 -2.38 8.24
N SER A 441 11.32 -1.32 7.45
CA SER A 441 10.38 -1.06 6.35
C SER A 441 11.06 -1.28 5.00
N VAL A 442 10.29 -1.77 4.03
CA VAL A 442 10.74 -1.97 2.64
C VAL A 442 9.84 -1.16 1.73
N LEU A 443 10.37 -0.11 1.14
CA LEU A 443 9.69 0.75 0.18
C LEU A 443 9.96 0.23 -1.23
N VAL A 444 8.90 -0.16 -1.93
CA VAL A 444 8.95 -0.71 -3.29
C VAL A 444 8.19 0.21 -4.23
N THR A 445 8.81 0.56 -5.36
CA THR A 445 8.18 1.34 -6.44
C THR A 445 8.61 0.81 -7.81
N ASN A 446 8.04 1.37 -8.88
CA ASN A 446 8.38 1.00 -10.25
C ASN A 446 8.59 2.27 -11.09
N PHE A 447 9.59 3.07 -10.70
CA PHE A 447 9.84 4.38 -11.28
C PHE A 447 10.63 4.34 -12.58
N ASN A 448 10.49 5.42 -13.35
CA ASN A 448 11.35 5.68 -14.49
C ASN A 448 12.77 6.00 -14.00
N ARG A 449 13.80 5.42 -14.67
CA ARG A 449 15.20 5.59 -14.27
C ARG A 449 15.75 7.01 -14.50
N LYS A 450 15.18 7.73 -15.47
CA LYS A 450 15.63 9.08 -15.82
C LYS A 450 15.19 10.09 -14.74
N GLY A 451 13.94 9.99 -14.31
CA GLY A 451 13.36 10.93 -13.37
C GLY A 451 11.87 10.70 -13.21
N LEU A 452 11.28 11.41 -12.29
CA LEU A 452 9.88 11.28 -11.89
C LEU A 452 9.02 12.35 -12.56
N ASN A 453 7.82 12.01 -12.98
CA ASN A 453 6.78 12.99 -13.24
C ASN A 453 6.10 13.39 -11.91
N SER A 454 5.12 14.29 -11.96
CA SER A 454 4.47 14.78 -10.73
C SER A 454 3.76 13.66 -9.95
N ASN A 455 3.14 12.71 -10.64
CA ASN A 455 2.42 11.61 -9.99
C ASN A 455 3.38 10.60 -9.37
N GLU A 456 4.49 10.28 -10.05
CA GLU A 456 5.52 9.39 -9.50
C GLU A 456 6.23 10.01 -8.29
N LEU A 457 6.48 11.33 -8.31
CA LEU A 457 7.04 12.06 -7.16
C LEU A 457 6.07 12.01 -5.96
N GLU A 458 4.79 12.26 -6.19
CA GLU A 458 3.74 12.16 -5.19
C GLU A 458 3.65 10.73 -4.60
N THR A 459 3.67 9.71 -5.47
CA THR A 459 3.72 8.31 -5.04
C THR A 459 4.94 8.02 -4.16
N PHE A 460 6.12 8.57 -4.50
CA PHE A 460 7.32 8.36 -3.70
C PHE A 460 7.18 8.97 -2.30
N VAL A 461 6.60 10.16 -2.20
CA VAL A 461 6.34 10.83 -0.91
C VAL A 461 5.28 10.08 -0.11
N HIS A 462 4.22 9.57 -0.77
CA HIS A 462 3.20 8.71 -0.17
C HIS A 462 3.81 7.47 0.48
N GLU A 463 4.59 6.69 -0.29
CA GLU A 463 5.23 5.48 0.24
C GLU A 463 6.23 5.80 1.37
N MET A 464 6.93 6.94 1.29
CA MET A 464 7.77 7.39 2.40
C MET A 464 6.94 7.69 3.66
N GLY A 465 5.72 8.19 3.53
CA GLY A 465 4.79 8.36 4.65
C GLY A 465 4.53 7.06 5.39
N HIS A 466 4.25 5.97 4.67
CA HIS A 466 4.13 4.64 5.26
C HIS A 466 5.44 4.14 5.88
N ALA A 467 6.57 4.32 5.19
CA ALA A 467 7.88 3.90 5.70
C ALA A 467 8.23 4.63 7.01
N LEU A 468 7.96 5.93 7.08
CA LEU A 468 8.16 6.74 8.29
C LEU A 468 7.22 6.31 9.42
N HIS A 469 5.96 5.98 9.12
CA HIS A 469 5.04 5.42 10.11
C HIS A 469 5.57 4.10 10.70
N GLY A 470 6.18 3.25 9.85
CA GLY A 470 6.88 2.04 10.31
C GLY A 470 8.08 2.34 11.20
N ILE A 471 9.04 3.14 10.69
CA ILE A 471 10.35 3.36 11.30
C ILE A 471 10.27 4.20 12.59
N LEU A 472 9.38 5.19 12.63
CA LEU A 472 9.24 6.10 13.79
C LEU A 472 8.32 5.55 14.87
N SER A 473 7.74 4.38 14.68
CA SER A 473 6.89 3.70 15.66
C SER A 473 7.67 3.39 16.93
N LYS A 474 7.08 3.74 18.09
CA LYS A 474 7.62 3.49 19.44
C LYS A 474 6.61 2.72 20.28
N THR A 475 5.98 1.73 19.69
CA THR A 475 4.97 0.90 20.35
C THR A 475 5.58 0.00 21.42
N ARG A 476 4.76 -0.33 22.42
CA ARG A 476 5.15 -1.28 23.48
C ARG A 476 5.31 -2.67 22.89
N TYR A 477 4.35 -3.11 22.09
CA TYR A 477 4.25 -4.45 21.51
C TYR A 477 4.60 -4.43 20.01
N THR A 478 5.25 -5.49 19.57
CA THR A 478 5.68 -5.67 18.17
C THR A 478 4.50 -5.72 17.20
N GLU A 479 3.41 -6.39 17.60
CA GLU A 479 2.22 -6.55 16.76
C GLU A 479 1.48 -5.24 16.49
N GLN A 480 1.66 -4.23 17.35
CA GLN A 480 1.07 -2.90 17.19
C GLN A 480 1.99 -1.91 16.45
N SER A 481 3.14 -2.37 15.92
CA SER A 481 4.12 -1.49 15.29
C SER A 481 3.66 -0.90 13.96
N GLY A 482 3.98 0.37 13.75
CA GLY A 482 3.85 1.05 12.46
C GLY A 482 2.43 1.08 11.92
N THR A 483 2.26 0.54 10.73
CA THR A 483 1.00 0.53 9.99
C THR A 483 -0.01 -0.53 10.46
N SER A 484 0.20 -1.14 11.65
CA SER A 484 -0.78 -2.04 12.29
C SER A 484 -1.94 -1.27 12.94
N VAL A 485 -2.56 -0.37 12.20
CA VAL A 485 -3.69 0.49 12.55
C VAL A 485 -4.97 0.06 11.84
N GLU A 486 -6.09 0.70 12.16
CA GLU A 486 -7.34 0.48 11.41
C GLU A 486 -7.12 0.75 9.90
N ARG A 487 -7.71 -0.10 9.05
CA ARG A 487 -7.51 -0.04 7.58
C ARG A 487 -7.89 1.33 6.99
N ASP A 488 -8.93 1.96 7.52
CA ASP A 488 -9.41 3.26 7.08
C ASP A 488 -8.71 4.46 7.75
N PHE A 489 -7.64 4.17 8.53
CA PHE A 489 -6.68 5.17 9.01
C PHE A 489 -5.31 5.04 8.33
N VAL A 490 -4.97 3.86 7.85
CA VAL A 490 -3.58 3.52 7.42
C VAL A 490 -3.02 4.45 6.35
N GLU A 491 -3.90 4.98 5.47
CA GLU A 491 -3.51 5.90 4.40
C GLU A 491 -3.41 7.38 4.85
N ALA A 492 -3.92 7.73 6.03
CA ALA A 492 -3.94 9.14 6.44
C ALA A 492 -2.53 9.75 6.60
N PRO A 493 -1.53 9.06 7.21
CA PRO A 493 -0.17 9.56 7.27
C PRO A 493 0.51 9.71 5.90
N SER A 494 0.31 8.75 4.99
CA SER A 494 0.91 8.77 3.66
C SER A 494 0.30 9.84 2.78
N GLN A 495 -1.03 9.95 2.74
CA GLN A 495 -1.75 10.96 1.96
C GLN A 495 -1.49 12.39 2.48
N MET A 496 -1.39 12.59 3.79
CA MET A 496 -1.00 13.89 4.32
C MET A 496 0.39 14.30 3.82
N TYR A 497 1.33 13.35 3.77
CA TYR A 497 2.70 13.63 3.37
C TYR A 497 2.84 13.98 1.89
N GLU A 498 1.90 13.59 1.01
CA GLU A 498 1.88 13.95 -0.41
C GLU A 498 1.96 15.46 -0.65
N GLU A 499 1.45 16.29 0.28
CA GLU A 499 1.46 17.75 0.12
C GLU A 499 2.87 18.32 0.04
N TRP A 500 3.89 17.64 0.62
CA TRP A 500 5.30 18.01 0.48
C TRP A 500 5.82 17.90 -0.97
N ALA A 501 5.15 17.12 -1.83
CA ALA A 501 5.43 17.08 -3.28
C ALA A 501 4.69 18.16 -4.08
N ARG A 502 3.99 19.11 -3.43
CA ARG A 502 3.10 20.08 -4.10
C ARG A 502 3.40 21.53 -3.79
N ARG A 503 4.17 21.83 -2.73
CA ARG A 503 4.46 23.19 -2.28
C ARG A 503 5.83 23.69 -2.73
N LEU A 504 5.93 24.99 -3.06
CA LEU A 504 7.20 25.65 -3.43
C LEU A 504 8.27 25.50 -2.35
N GLU A 505 7.88 25.61 -1.08
CA GLU A 505 8.75 25.51 0.10
C GLU A 505 9.63 24.25 0.07
N THR A 506 9.07 23.16 -0.42
CA THR A 506 9.72 21.84 -0.50
C THR A 506 10.26 21.54 -1.89
N LEU A 507 9.45 21.70 -2.94
CA LEU A 507 9.83 21.37 -4.32
C LEU A 507 11.03 22.13 -4.84
N SER A 508 11.17 23.41 -4.47
CA SER A 508 12.33 24.22 -4.90
C SER A 508 13.67 23.65 -4.42
N LYS A 509 13.67 22.85 -3.36
CA LYS A 509 14.88 22.26 -2.78
C LYS A 509 15.37 21.01 -3.55
N VAL A 510 14.57 20.41 -4.45
CA VAL A 510 15.00 19.22 -5.22
C VAL A 510 16.28 19.49 -5.99
N ALA A 511 16.37 20.68 -6.61
CA ALA A 511 17.54 21.08 -7.40
C ALA A 511 18.85 21.17 -6.61
N ASP A 512 18.79 21.26 -5.28
CA ASP A 512 19.98 21.27 -4.40
C ASP A 512 20.68 19.90 -4.35
N TYR A 513 20.02 18.85 -4.81
CA TYR A 513 20.50 17.46 -4.79
C TYR A 513 20.80 16.89 -6.16
N CYS A 514 20.70 17.70 -7.22
CA CYS A 514 20.93 17.27 -8.59
C CYS A 514 22.42 17.28 -8.97
N GLU A 515 22.91 16.15 -9.47
CA GLU A 515 24.25 15.97 -10.03
C GLU A 515 24.15 15.15 -11.34
N PRO A 516 24.35 15.77 -12.53
CA PRO A 516 24.56 17.21 -12.79
C PRO A 516 23.35 18.08 -12.43
N ALA A 517 23.55 19.40 -12.40
CA ALA A 517 22.50 20.36 -12.06
C ALA A 517 21.23 20.17 -12.92
N CYS A 518 20.07 20.22 -12.28
CA CYS A 518 18.76 20.17 -12.92
C CYS A 518 18.01 21.51 -12.79
N PRO A 519 16.93 21.71 -13.55
CA PRO A 519 16.09 22.91 -13.41
C PRO A 519 15.47 23.00 -12.01
N ARG A 520 15.40 24.23 -11.47
CA ARG A 520 14.75 24.48 -10.18
C ARG A 520 13.28 24.82 -10.38
N VAL A 521 12.42 24.22 -9.56
CA VAL A 521 11.01 24.59 -9.47
C VAL A 521 10.92 25.98 -8.85
N ASP A 522 10.28 26.90 -9.56
CA ASP A 522 9.99 28.26 -9.13
C ASP A 522 8.51 28.46 -8.76
N ALA A 523 8.15 29.65 -8.28
CA ALA A 523 6.78 29.97 -7.92
C ALA A 523 5.81 29.85 -9.12
N ALA A 524 6.27 30.21 -10.32
CA ALA A 524 5.44 30.10 -11.53
C ALA A 524 5.19 28.64 -11.92
N MET A 525 6.18 27.74 -11.76
CA MET A 525 5.99 26.31 -11.97
C MET A 525 5.07 25.71 -10.91
N THR A 526 5.25 26.09 -9.64
CA THR A 526 4.39 25.61 -8.54
C THR A 526 2.93 26.00 -8.77
N GLU A 527 2.67 27.23 -9.19
CA GLU A 527 1.31 27.69 -9.52
C GLU A 527 0.73 26.91 -10.72
N ARG A 528 1.53 26.60 -11.73
CA ARG A 528 1.12 25.75 -12.84
C ARG A 528 0.78 24.34 -12.38
N LEU A 529 1.61 23.73 -11.51
CA LEU A 529 1.36 22.39 -10.94
C LEU A 529 0.09 22.37 -10.08
N LYS A 530 -0.15 23.41 -9.27
CA LYS A 530 -1.40 23.59 -8.52
C LYS A 530 -2.63 23.63 -9.44
N ASN A 531 -2.54 24.40 -10.52
CA ASN A 531 -3.61 24.49 -11.52
C ASN A 531 -3.85 23.16 -12.24
N VAL A 532 -2.80 22.37 -12.50
CA VAL A 532 -2.90 21.02 -13.06
C VAL A 532 -3.58 20.06 -12.08
N LYS A 533 -3.26 20.14 -10.79
CA LYS A 533 -3.93 19.32 -9.76
C LYS A 533 -5.43 19.64 -9.70
N ASN A 534 -5.79 20.90 -9.83
CA ASN A 534 -7.19 21.32 -9.84
C ASN A 534 -7.96 20.89 -11.11
N TYR A 535 -7.23 20.63 -12.20
CA TYR A 535 -7.79 20.12 -13.45
C TYR A 535 -7.95 18.59 -13.40
N GLY A 536 -9.09 18.09 -13.88
CA GLY A 536 -9.38 16.64 -13.91
C GLY A 536 -9.75 16.04 -12.55
N ARG A 537 -9.99 16.87 -11.55
CA ARG A 537 -10.37 16.47 -10.21
C ARG A 537 -11.69 15.71 -10.17
N GLY A 538 -12.66 16.14 -10.99
CA GLY A 538 -13.94 15.42 -11.16
C GLY A 538 -13.72 14.01 -11.69
N LEU A 539 -12.90 13.85 -12.72
CA LEU A 539 -12.52 12.54 -13.28
C LEU A 539 -11.80 11.65 -12.25
N HIS A 540 -10.89 12.24 -11.46
CA HIS A 540 -10.12 11.52 -10.45
C HIS A 540 -11.04 10.97 -9.34
N TYR A 541 -11.79 11.84 -8.65
CA TYR A 541 -12.61 11.42 -7.51
C TYR A 541 -13.84 10.58 -7.94
N ALA A 542 -14.42 10.82 -9.12
CA ALA A 542 -15.44 9.95 -9.66
C ALA A 542 -14.92 8.52 -9.88
N ARG A 543 -13.66 8.37 -10.30
CA ARG A 543 -13.02 7.06 -10.45
C ARG A 543 -12.77 6.39 -9.11
N GLN A 544 -12.31 7.12 -8.09
CA GLN A 544 -12.14 6.60 -6.74
C GLN A 544 -13.48 6.18 -6.11
N ALA A 545 -14.52 6.99 -6.28
CA ALA A 545 -15.85 6.67 -5.82
C ALA A 545 -16.41 5.40 -6.51
N LEU A 546 -16.20 5.27 -7.83
CA LEU A 546 -16.58 4.07 -8.57
C LEU A 546 -15.92 2.81 -8.01
N TYR A 547 -14.61 2.85 -7.73
CA TYR A 547 -13.89 1.72 -7.15
C TYR A 547 -14.44 1.33 -5.79
N ALA A 548 -14.67 2.31 -4.91
CA ALA A 548 -15.19 2.10 -3.56
C ALA A 548 -16.64 1.59 -3.58
N GLN A 549 -17.51 2.17 -4.41
CA GLN A 549 -18.90 1.72 -4.56
C GLN A 549 -18.97 0.31 -5.16
N TYR A 550 -18.11 0.00 -6.14
CA TYR A 550 -18.01 -1.34 -6.70
C TYR A 550 -17.58 -2.37 -5.66
N ASP A 551 -16.56 -2.07 -4.86
CA ASP A 551 -16.12 -2.91 -3.76
C ASP A 551 -17.24 -3.16 -2.74
N MET A 552 -17.92 -2.10 -2.30
CA MET A 552 -19.02 -2.22 -1.33
C MET A 552 -20.21 -3.03 -1.89
N ALA A 553 -20.52 -2.90 -3.18
CA ALA A 553 -21.55 -3.68 -3.83
C ALA A 553 -21.19 -5.17 -3.92
N LEU A 554 -19.94 -5.51 -4.28
CA LEU A 554 -19.43 -6.89 -4.34
C LEU A 554 -19.47 -7.60 -2.97
N HIS A 555 -19.41 -6.85 -1.87
CA HIS A 555 -19.35 -7.38 -0.52
C HIS A 555 -20.62 -7.09 0.31
N GLY A 556 -21.67 -6.57 -0.34
CA GLY A 556 -22.97 -6.27 0.24
C GLY A 556 -23.88 -7.49 0.39
N LYS A 557 -25.16 -7.24 0.74
CA LYS A 557 -26.17 -8.28 0.99
C LYS A 557 -26.47 -9.15 -0.23
N ASP A 558 -26.39 -8.58 -1.44
CA ASP A 558 -26.71 -9.24 -2.70
C ASP A 558 -25.50 -9.93 -3.37
N ALA A 559 -24.34 -9.95 -2.73
CA ALA A 559 -23.05 -10.39 -3.28
C ALA A 559 -23.12 -11.77 -3.99
N LYS A 560 -23.89 -12.71 -3.45
CA LYS A 560 -24.05 -14.06 -4.01
C LYS A 560 -24.58 -14.07 -5.46
N ASN A 561 -25.43 -13.08 -5.81
CA ASN A 561 -26.09 -12.98 -7.11
C ASN A 561 -25.32 -12.09 -8.10
N ILE A 562 -24.17 -11.57 -7.71
CA ILE A 562 -23.40 -10.61 -8.50
C ILE A 562 -22.39 -11.33 -9.38
N GLU A 563 -22.40 -10.99 -10.68
CA GLU A 563 -21.33 -11.31 -11.61
C GLU A 563 -20.38 -10.10 -11.68
N PRO A 564 -19.11 -10.22 -11.24
CA PRO A 564 -18.21 -9.09 -11.06
C PRO A 564 -18.01 -8.24 -12.31
N LEU A 565 -17.77 -8.87 -13.46
CA LEU A 565 -17.59 -8.13 -14.71
C LEU A 565 -18.87 -7.40 -15.15
N LYS A 566 -20.04 -8.05 -15.01
CA LYS A 566 -21.32 -7.43 -15.36
C LYS A 566 -21.64 -6.23 -14.49
N LEU A 567 -21.44 -6.35 -13.17
CA LEU A 567 -21.61 -5.22 -12.25
C LEU A 567 -20.67 -4.06 -12.64
N TRP A 568 -19.41 -4.38 -12.96
CA TRP A 568 -18.45 -3.36 -13.39
C TRP A 568 -18.93 -2.64 -14.66
N GLN A 569 -19.37 -3.38 -15.66
CA GLN A 569 -19.91 -2.84 -16.91
C GLN A 569 -21.07 -1.88 -16.66
N ASP A 570 -22.00 -2.27 -15.79
CA ASP A 570 -23.18 -1.48 -15.45
C ASP A 570 -22.83 -0.21 -14.68
N MET A 571 -21.87 -0.28 -13.76
CA MET A 571 -21.44 0.86 -12.96
C MET A 571 -20.55 1.82 -13.75
N GLU A 572 -19.51 1.30 -14.40
CA GLU A 572 -18.62 2.12 -15.24
C GLU A 572 -19.36 2.73 -16.42
N GLY A 573 -20.34 2.01 -16.98
CA GLY A 573 -21.20 2.50 -18.08
C GLY A 573 -22.04 3.74 -17.72
N LYS A 574 -22.27 4.00 -16.42
CA LYS A 574 -22.99 5.19 -15.94
C LYS A 574 -22.09 6.41 -15.74
N THR A 575 -20.77 6.24 -15.75
CA THR A 575 -19.82 7.35 -15.63
C THR A 575 -19.77 8.19 -16.90
N ALA A 576 -19.22 9.40 -16.84
CA ALA A 576 -19.16 10.29 -17.99
C ALA A 576 -18.35 9.75 -19.18
N LEU A 577 -17.35 8.88 -18.91
CA LEU A 577 -16.54 8.22 -19.96
C LEU A 577 -17.11 6.89 -20.44
N GLY A 578 -18.08 6.34 -19.74
CA GLY A 578 -18.69 5.07 -20.06
C GLY A 578 -17.77 3.85 -19.93
N TYR A 579 -18.30 2.67 -20.25
CA TYR A 579 -17.57 1.42 -20.33
C TYR A 579 -17.07 1.15 -21.75
N VAL A 580 -15.89 0.56 -21.88
CA VAL A 580 -15.32 0.15 -23.16
C VAL A 580 -15.49 -1.35 -23.35
N ASN A 581 -16.21 -1.73 -24.40
CA ASN A 581 -16.46 -3.14 -24.69
C ASN A 581 -15.14 -3.94 -24.84
N GLY A 582 -15.08 -5.09 -24.19
CA GLY A 582 -13.92 -5.98 -24.19
C GLY A 582 -12.89 -5.69 -23.07
N GLN A 583 -13.04 -4.63 -22.29
CA GLN A 583 -12.22 -4.40 -21.09
C GLN A 583 -12.67 -5.29 -19.92
N GLN A 584 -11.70 -5.75 -19.11
CA GLN A 584 -11.92 -6.68 -18.00
C GLN A 584 -11.21 -6.20 -16.72
N PHE A 585 -11.31 -4.91 -16.41
CA PHE A 585 -10.63 -4.30 -15.27
C PHE A 585 -10.73 -5.10 -13.94
N PRO A 586 -11.89 -5.69 -13.56
CA PRO A 586 -11.98 -6.48 -12.34
C PRO A 586 -10.96 -7.62 -12.25
N GLY A 587 -10.59 -8.24 -13.37
CA GLY A 587 -9.60 -9.32 -13.42
C GLY A 587 -8.17 -8.91 -13.05
N GLN A 588 -7.90 -7.62 -12.94
CA GLN A 588 -6.60 -7.08 -12.46
C GLN A 588 -6.72 -6.23 -11.18
N PHE A 589 -7.91 -6.11 -10.59
CA PHE A 589 -8.15 -5.27 -9.42
C PHE A 589 -7.65 -5.97 -8.14
N GLY A 590 -6.33 -6.06 -7.99
CA GLY A 590 -5.64 -6.78 -6.92
C GLY A 590 -6.02 -6.34 -5.50
N HIS A 591 -6.39 -5.06 -5.28
CA HIS A 591 -6.85 -4.55 -4.00
C HIS A 591 -7.96 -5.41 -3.38
N LEU A 592 -8.93 -5.85 -4.20
CA LEU A 592 -10.06 -6.65 -3.72
C LEU A 592 -9.70 -8.13 -3.46
N MET A 593 -8.50 -8.55 -3.84
CA MET A 593 -7.99 -9.90 -3.59
C MET A 593 -6.86 -9.94 -2.57
N GLY A 594 -6.31 -8.78 -2.20
CA GLY A 594 -5.09 -8.62 -1.39
C GLY A 594 -5.25 -7.77 -0.11
N GLY A 595 -6.45 -7.68 0.51
CA GLY A 595 -6.61 -7.05 1.82
C GLY A 595 -7.48 -5.77 1.87
N TYR A 596 -7.94 -5.25 0.71
CA TYR A 596 -8.84 -4.09 0.63
C TYR A 596 -10.30 -4.47 0.29
N GLN A 597 -10.68 -5.73 0.42
CA GLN A 597 -12.06 -6.17 0.25
C GLN A 597 -12.97 -5.52 1.31
N ALA A 598 -14.08 -4.97 0.87
CA ALA A 598 -14.95 -4.06 1.63
C ALA A 598 -14.16 -2.93 2.30
N GLY A 599 -13.09 -2.46 1.65
CA GLY A 599 -12.11 -1.56 2.23
C GLY A 599 -11.53 -0.51 1.28
N TYR A 600 -11.89 -0.51 0.00
CA TYR A 600 -11.34 0.48 -0.93
C TYR A 600 -11.74 1.92 -0.60
N TYR A 601 -12.89 2.12 0.04
CA TYR A 601 -13.32 3.42 0.56
C TYR A 601 -12.29 4.08 1.48
N SER A 602 -11.43 3.28 2.11
CA SER A 602 -10.41 3.73 3.08
C SER A 602 -9.50 4.82 2.52
N TYR A 603 -9.22 4.84 1.22
CA TYR A 603 -8.41 5.89 0.59
C TYR A 603 -9.05 7.28 0.76
N MET A 604 -10.32 7.44 0.39
CA MET A 604 -11.00 8.73 0.55
C MET A 604 -11.35 9.02 2.02
N TRP A 605 -11.65 8.00 2.82
CA TRP A 605 -11.88 8.16 4.26
C TRP A 605 -10.63 8.65 4.98
N SER A 606 -9.49 8.05 4.69
CA SER A 606 -8.19 8.48 5.24
C SER A 606 -7.79 9.86 4.72
N GLU A 607 -8.15 10.22 3.48
CA GLU A 607 -7.88 11.55 2.91
C GLU A 607 -8.64 12.66 3.65
N VAL A 608 -9.86 12.39 4.13
CA VAL A 608 -10.58 13.30 5.03
C VAL A 608 -9.72 13.63 6.24
N ILE A 609 -9.17 12.60 6.87
CA ILE A 609 -8.31 12.71 8.06
C ILE A 609 -6.99 13.40 7.72
N ALA A 610 -6.37 13.02 6.61
CA ALA A 610 -5.09 13.57 6.15
C ALA A 610 -5.17 15.08 5.93
N LEU A 611 -6.20 15.55 5.24
CA LEU A 611 -6.38 16.97 4.94
C LEU A 611 -6.76 17.79 6.19
N ASP A 612 -7.48 17.19 7.13
CA ASP A 612 -7.77 17.85 8.40
C ASP A 612 -6.49 17.98 9.26
N MET A 613 -5.68 16.93 9.36
CA MET A 613 -4.38 16.98 10.05
C MET A 613 -3.41 17.96 9.37
N LEU A 614 -3.40 18.02 8.03
CA LEU A 614 -2.58 18.96 7.27
C LEU A 614 -2.86 20.42 7.64
N SER A 615 -4.10 20.74 8.02
CA SER A 615 -4.49 22.10 8.43
C SER A 615 -3.65 22.64 9.61
N SER A 616 -3.08 21.75 10.44
CA SER A 616 -2.21 22.13 11.56
C SER A 616 -0.85 22.69 11.11
N PHE A 617 -0.41 22.40 9.89
CA PHE A 617 0.82 22.95 9.31
C PHE A 617 0.62 24.33 8.66
N GLY A 618 -0.62 24.68 8.31
CA GLY A 618 -0.92 25.96 7.63
C GLY A 618 -0.09 26.14 6.36
N ASP A 619 0.59 27.30 6.28
CA ASP A 619 1.46 27.62 5.15
C ASP A 619 2.92 27.18 5.34
N GLN A 620 3.28 26.58 6.46
CA GLN A 620 4.65 26.19 6.83
C GLN A 620 4.78 24.67 6.99
N LEU A 621 4.90 23.95 5.88
CA LEU A 621 5.03 22.48 5.89
C LEU A 621 6.28 22.00 6.63
N MET A 622 7.32 22.84 6.72
CA MET A 622 8.59 22.50 7.38
C MET A 622 8.66 23.00 8.83
N ASP A 623 7.52 23.31 9.47
CA ASP A 623 7.49 23.63 10.90
C ASP A 623 7.88 22.41 11.74
N LYS A 624 9.09 22.47 12.31
CA LYS A 624 9.68 21.38 13.11
C LYS A 624 8.91 21.10 14.41
N LYS A 625 8.17 22.08 14.95
CA LYS A 625 7.37 21.89 16.17
C LYS A 625 6.12 21.07 15.85
N VAL A 626 5.43 21.42 14.76
CA VAL A 626 4.28 20.65 14.26
C VAL A 626 4.73 19.27 13.82
N GLY A 627 5.85 19.15 13.08
CA GLY A 627 6.44 17.88 12.68
C GLY A 627 6.79 16.98 13.86
N ALA A 628 7.42 17.53 14.92
CA ALA A 628 7.73 16.79 16.13
C ALA A 628 6.46 16.37 16.90
N HIS A 629 5.44 17.23 16.96
CA HIS A 629 4.15 16.92 17.56
C HIS A 629 3.46 15.76 16.79
N TYR A 630 3.40 15.84 15.46
CA TYR A 630 2.86 14.79 14.61
C TYR A 630 3.64 13.47 14.77
N ARG A 631 4.98 13.51 14.74
CA ARG A 631 5.83 12.33 15.01
C ARG A 631 5.45 11.64 16.32
N ASN A 632 5.21 12.40 17.39
CA ASN A 632 4.98 11.84 18.73
C ASN A 632 3.54 11.39 18.96
N THR A 633 2.54 12.11 18.39
CA THR A 633 1.11 11.84 18.63
C THR A 633 0.50 10.87 17.66
N VAL A 634 1.08 10.74 16.45
CA VAL A 634 0.58 9.86 15.38
C VAL A 634 1.60 8.78 15.03
N LEU A 635 2.74 9.14 14.40
CA LEU A 635 3.67 8.15 13.84
C LEU A 635 4.27 7.21 14.90
N ALA A 636 4.59 7.74 16.09
CA ALA A 636 5.16 6.93 17.18
C ALA A 636 4.15 5.97 17.81
N GLN A 637 2.85 6.21 17.63
CA GLN A 637 1.82 5.45 18.32
C GLN A 637 1.52 4.10 17.64
N GLY A 638 1.72 3.98 16.32
CA GLY A 638 1.33 2.76 15.60
C GLY A 638 -0.10 2.35 15.95
N GLY A 639 -0.34 1.05 16.07
CA GLY A 639 -1.65 0.48 16.43
C GLY A 639 -1.92 0.36 17.93
N GLN A 640 -1.03 0.90 18.82
CA GLN A 640 -1.28 0.85 20.26
C GLN A 640 -2.34 1.86 20.75
N LYS A 641 -2.82 2.72 19.85
CA LYS A 641 -3.89 3.69 20.06
C LYS A 641 -4.82 3.68 18.85
N HIS A 642 -6.12 3.86 19.05
CA HIS A 642 -7.09 3.97 17.97
C HIS A 642 -6.82 5.21 17.10
N GLY A 643 -7.02 5.10 15.79
CA GLY A 643 -6.82 6.18 14.82
C GLY A 643 -7.57 7.47 15.18
N GLU A 644 -8.83 7.35 15.54
CA GLU A 644 -9.64 8.49 15.98
C GLU A 644 -9.01 9.25 17.17
N GLN A 645 -8.48 8.53 18.15
CA GLN A 645 -7.85 9.15 19.30
C GLN A 645 -6.51 9.80 18.93
N MET A 646 -5.73 9.18 18.00
CA MET A 646 -4.49 9.79 17.51
C MET A 646 -4.73 11.11 16.80
N VAL A 647 -5.75 11.17 15.93
CA VAL A 647 -6.17 12.39 15.23
C VAL A 647 -6.61 13.46 16.22
N LYS A 648 -7.43 13.10 17.20
CA LYS A 648 -7.90 14.02 18.25
C LYS A 648 -6.74 14.56 19.10
N ASP A 649 -5.79 13.71 19.46
CA ASP A 649 -4.60 14.12 20.24
C ASP A 649 -3.70 15.07 19.43
N PHE A 650 -3.59 14.86 18.11
CA PHE A 650 -2.81 15.74 17.24
C PHE A 650 -3.51 17.08 16.99
N LEU A 651 -4.80 17.06 16.66
CA LEU A 651 -5.57 18.26 16.34
C LEU A 651 -6.00 19.08 17.57
N GLY A 652 -6.07 18.46 18.76
CA GLY A 652 -6.65 19.05 19.97
C GLY A 652 -8.19 19.23 19.89
N ARG A 653 -8.83 18.63 18.89
CA ARG A 653 -10.29 18.64 18.64
C ARG A 653 -10.71 17.37 17.90
N ASP A 654 -12.01 17.15 17.78
CA ASP A 654 -12.53 16.11 16.90
C ASP A 654 -12.23 16.45 15.43
N PRO A 655 -11.97 15.43 14.56
CA PRO A 655 -11.75 15.63 13.13
C PRO A 655 -13.01 16.12 12.43
N ASP A 656 -12.85 16.87 11.33
CA ASP A 656 -13.95 17.28 10.46
C ASP A 656 -13.63 17.04 8.97
N SER A 657 -14.66 17.01 8.13
CA SER A 657 -14.53 16.71 6.70
C SER A 657 -14.45 17.94 5.80
N LYS A 658 -14.42 19.15 6.38
CA LYS A 658 -14.52 20.40 5.61
C LYS A 658 -13.36 20.57 4.62
N ALA A 659 -12.13 20.28 5.06
CA ALA A 659 -10.94 20.39 4.20
C ALA A 659 -11.07 19.47 2.98
N PHE A 660 -11.49 18.24 3.17
CA PHE A 660 -11.71 17.28 2.09
C PHE A 660 -12.80 17.75 1.10
N PHE A 661 -13.95 18.17 1.59
CA PHE A 661 -15.02 18.63 0.71
C PHE A 661 -14.69 19.94 -0.02
N ASN A 662 -13.84 20.80 0.56
CA ASN A 662 -13.29 21.95 -0.16
C ASN A 662 -12.33 21.48 -1.26
N GLU A 663 -11.45 20.53 -0.94
CA GLU A 663 -10.49 19.95 -1.90
C GLU A 663 -11.21 19.38 -3.12
N ILE A 664 -12.15 18.45 -2.94
CA ILE A 664 -12.87 17.82 -4.07
C ILE A 664 -13.76 18.79 -4.85
N SER A 665 -14.19 19.91 -4.22
CA SER A 665 -15.00 20.95 -4.87
C SER A 665 -14.16 22.05 -5.53
N GLY A 666 -12.84 22.02 -5.42
CA GLY A 666 -11.95 23.05 -5.99
C GLY A 666 -12.02 24.40 -5.29
N LYS A 667 -12.34 24.42 -3.99
CA LYS A 667 -12.50 25.64 -3.20
C LYS A 667 -11.31 25.95 -2.29
N ASN A 668 -10.21 25.24 -2.47
CA ASN A 668 -8.95 25.46 -1.71
C ASN A 668 -8.04 26.47 -2.40
#